data_62c95e0593e81f7ef93718185814788a
#
_entry.id   62c95e0593e81f7ef93718185814788a
#
_cell.length_a   1.000
_cell.length_b   1.000
_cell.length_c   1.000
_cell.angle_alpha   90.00
_cell.angle_beta   90.00
_cell.angle_gamma   90.00
#
_symmetry.space_group_name_H-M   'P 1'
#
loop_
_entity.id
_entity.type
_entity.pdbx_description
1 polymer ?
#
loop_
_entity_poly.entity_id
_entity_poly.type
_entity_poly.pdbx_seq_one_letter_code
_entity_poly.pdbx_strand_id
1 'polypeptide(L)'
;MMKLLILLAVAVAGVPTAHGQDSFPAVKGRVTDASTGADIDFADVVIVDTSNRTVARTIVSGGEFRIDEVENGDFLLKIMLLGYRPYTSDTIAFRSGRPIDMGTVSLVPEENRLEGIAVTGSRGRIVYKLDRQRISGSASLSAAGGTAADILGSTPSVRVDADGEVSFRGSTGFLVYVDGKPAVQEGTRALEQIPASTVADIEIITTPSARYKTDGDAGIINIVTKRQTGEGLSGAVGMAGSTLGAWNGDVLLAYRKGPHRWYVGGTGAEIRGKSDFGQQKTTIVDDYTTTSDADGTRHSNNASYIGRFGWEYDSRRHRLSLEFQGGDTKNARGGDMGYYEHRMQGTNVINDAFYDSHDRYSNEKQLAQLLADYSFRLNERGDRISITGRLRYDWYALEYTESNMFDTTGARYEGTRGYEKEHHWDFDGSAVYEMNYREQGKLEIGYQYTSYSEHGDYNITYWDRAAQDFQWQDDLYAPFFYRRQIHSLYAMLNDRIGPVAFDAGLRADNTLDELAISVAGADRDISRLELFPSLHASYEAPHGNTFSVGYSYRTNRPGIWQLEPYITYEDYYTKQIGNPDIRPEYIHSVEAGYRKSTGKGGSIAVTGFFRSRTDMIDRIRVAYEPGVTLDSLINAGCDRSGGVELDARVKVARWWDMTVNGSFFGYKFVSRYEGCEDASNTSYALGLINQFTLGPATRVQFDANAVGPTVLTQGREKAYCYFDLALRQQFCKNRISAALVVHDVFRTARYENRRTTPSLVSSTRIRPKYPNVVLSLSYSFNAAGGKEHTGRVSSGARFDGREF
;
A
#
# COMPACT_ATOMS: atom_id res chain seq x y z
N MET A 1 11.41 -4.23 29.06
CA MET A 1 11.55 -4.67 27.65
C MET A 1 12.81 -4.14 26.97
N MET A 2 13.23 -2.90 27.19
CA MET A 2 14.44 -2.32 26.54
C MET A 2 15.79 -3.00 26.89
N LYS A 3 15.93 -3.68 28.04
CA LYS A 3 17.15 -4.41 28.43
C LYS A 3 17.34 -5.78 27.75
N LEU A 4 16.29 -6.32 27.14
CA LEU A 4 16.35 -7.64 26.46
C LEU A 4 16.81 -7.50 24.99
N LEU A 5 16.56 -6.36 24.37
CA LEU A 5 16.96 -6.07 22.98
C LEU A 5 18.48 -5.79 22.82
N ILE A 6 19.13 -5.32 23.88
CA ILE A 6 20.59 -5.03 23.86
C ILE A 6 21.41 -6.33 23.99
N LEU A 7 20.87 -7.35 24.61
CA LEU A 7 21.56 -8.66 24.75
C LEU A 7 21.55 -9.52 23.48
N LEU A 8 20.59 -9.30 22.57
CA LEU A 8 20.54 -10.02 21.29
C LEU A 8 21.53 -9.44 20.25
N ALA A 9 21.88 -8.18 20.34
CA ALA A 9 22.82 -7.52 19.43
C ALA A 9 24.30 -7.87 19.70
N VAL A 10 24.64 -8.33 20.90
CA VAL A 10 26.02 -8.66 21.28
C VAL A 10 26.41 -10.11 20.99
N ALA A 11 25.44 -11.01 20.79
CA ALA A 11 25.70 -12.44 20.54
C ALA A 11 26.11 -12.78 19.09
N VAL A 12 26.11 -11.83 18.16
CA VAL A 12 26.45 -12.06 16.73
C VAL A 12 27.90 -11.70 16.38
N ALA A 13 28.67 -11.16 17.30
CA ALA A 13 30.05 -10.63 17.05
C ALA A 13 31.20 -11.66 17.25
N GLY A 14 30.93 -12.94 17.28
CA GLY A 14 31.96 -13.95 17.52
C GLY A 14 31.92 -15.11 16.53
N VAL A 15 32.32 -14.90 15.26
CA VAL A 15 32.65 -15.99 14.34
C VAL A 15 34.14 -15.84 13.94
N PRO A 16 34.98 -16.88 14.21
CA PRO A 16 36.41 -16.80 13.89
C PRO A 16 36.62 -16.84 12.37
N THR A 17 37.49 -15.99 11.89
CA THR A 17 38.05 -16.02 10.53
C THR A 17 38.92 -17.26 10.36
N ALA A 18 38.46 -18.19 9.54
CA ALA A 18 39.31 -19.30 9.07
C ALA A 18 40.20 -18.78 7.92
N HIS A 19 41.48 -19.05 8.05
CA HIS A 19 42.54 -18.75 7.09
C HIS A 19 42.54 -19.77 5.94
N GLY A 20 42.88 -19.26 4.80
CA GLY A 20 43.41 -19.80 3.58
C GLY A 20 43.36 -21.31 3.31
N GLN A 21 42.70 -21.66 2.21
CA GLN A 21 42.97 -22.91 1.50
C GLN A 21 43.10 -22.64 0.01
N ASP A 22 43.93 -23.42 -0.62
CA ASP A 22 44.44 -23.36 -1.97
C ASP A 22 43.35 -23.17 -3.04
N SER A 23 43.62 -22.33 -4.02
CA SER A 23 42.74 -22.04 -5.13
C SER A 23 42.49 -23.27 -6.02
N PHE A 24 41.26 -23.76 -6.04
CA PHE A 24 40.77 -24.75 -6.98
C PHE A 24 40.67 -24.17 -8.41
N PRO A 25 40.62 -25.00 -9.48
CA PRO A 25 40.61 -24.52 -10.85
C PRO A 25 39.40 -23.67 -11.13
N ALA A 26 39.63 -22.52 -11.75
CA ALA A 26 38.58 -21.61 -12.18
C ALA A 26 38.11 -21.96 -13.60
N VAL A 27 36.79 -21.83 -13.82
CA VAL A 27 36.23 -21.83 -15.18
C VAL A 27 35.98 -20.41 -15.59
N LYS A 28 36.50 -20.00 -16.75
CA LYS A 28 36.30 -18.66 -17.29
C LYS A 28 35.91 -18.72 -18.76
N GLY A 29 35.29 -17.68 -19.27
CA GLY A 29 34.96 -17.52 -20.65
C GLY A 29 34.32 -16.18 -20.95
N ARG A 30 34.11 -15.92 -22.24
CA ARG A 30 33.45 -14.70 -22.73
C ARG A 30 32.13 -15.07 -23.39
N VAL A 31 31.09 -14.24 -23.24
CA VAL A 31 29.78 -14.47 -23.85
C VAL A 31 29.43 -13.31 -24.76
N THR A 32 29.13 -13.60 -26.03
CA THR A 32 28.78 -12.61 -27.03
C THR A 32 27.46 -12.94 -27.73
N ASP A 33 26.85 -11.96 -28.34
CA ASP A 33 25.67 -12.13 -29.21
C ASP A 33 26.13 -12.65 -30.57
N ALA A 34 25.58 -13.77 -31.02
CA ALA A 34 25.96 -14.41 -32.27
C ALA A 34 25.62 -13.58 -33.53
N SER A 35 24.69 -12.65 -33.45
CA SER A 35 24.26 -11.84 -34.60
C SER A 35 25.01 -10.50 -34.70
N THR A 36 25.38 -9.92 -33.56
CA THR A 36 26.01 -8.59 -33.49
C THR A 36 27.47 -8.62 -33.07
N GLY A 37 27.97 -9.74 -32.50
CA GLY A 37 29.29 -9.86 -31.92
C GLY A 37 29.49 -9.01 -30.63
N ALA A 38 28.45 -8.35 -30.13
CA ALA A 38 28.51 -7.52 -28.93
C ALA A 38 28.60 -8.38 -27.64
N ASP A 39 29.32 -7.88 -26.65
CA ASP A 39 29.38 -8.54 -25.35
C ASP A 39 28.00 -8.63 -24.71
N ILE A 40 27.69 -9.81 -24.17
CA ILE A 40 26.47 -10.08 -23.43
C ILE A 40 26.77 -9.97 -21.94
N ASP A 41 25.99 -9.14 -21.25
CA ASP A 41 26.00 -9.03 -19.80
C ASP A 41 24.80 -9.75 -19.20
N PHE A 42 24.99 -10.20 -17.95
CA PHE A 42 23.91 -10.80 -17.14
C PHE A 42 23.39 -12.15 -17.62
N ALA A 43 24.08 -12.84 -18.51
CA ALA A 43 23.79 -14.25 -18.79
C ALA A 43 24.11 -15.11 -17.55
N ASP A 44 23.23 -16.03 -17.26
CA ASP A 44 23.36 -16.96 -16.15
C ASP A 44 24.23 -18.14 -16.58
N VAL A 45 25.38 -18.33 -15.92
CA VAL A 45 26.30 -19.43 -16.17
C VAL A 45 26.20 -20.44 -15.05
N VAL A 46 25.79 -21.66 -15.37
CA VAL A 46 25.53 -22.72 -14.39
C VAL A 46 26.32 -23.95 -14.77
N ILE A 47 27.07 -24.50 -13.82
CA ILE A 47 27.69 -25.82 -13.95
C ILE A 47 26.75 -26.85 -13.30
N VAL A 48 26.40 -27.89 -14.04
CA VAL A 48 25.54 -28.98 -13.56
C VAL A 48 26.24 -30.30 -13.70
N ASP A 49 25.97 -31.23 -12.76
CA ASP A 49 26.42 -32.61 -12.84
C ASP A 49 25.62 -33.42 -13.88
N THR A 50 26.02 -34.64 -14.16
CA THR A 50 25.35 -35.54 -15.11
C THR A 50 23.91 -35.89 -14.73
N SER A 51 23.51 -35.61 -13.49
CA SER A 51 22.14 -35.73 -12.99
C SER A 51 21.35 -34.41 -13.08
N ASN A 52 21.92 -33.38 -13.76
CA ASN A 52 21.34 -32.05 -13.92
C ASN A 52 21.19 -31.24 -12.61
N ARG A 53 21.94 -31.58 -11.55
CA ARG A 53 22.01 -30.83 -10.28
C ARG A 53 23.06 -29.73 -10.41
N THR A 54 22.71 -28.51 -10.00
CA THR A 54 23.61 -27.35 -9.99
C THR A 54 24.74 -27.54 -8.98
N VAL A 55 25.96 -27.46 -9.44
CA VAL A 55 27.19 -27.55 -8.65
C VAL A 55 27.78 -26.18 -8.39
N ALA A 56 27.82 -25.32 -9.40
CA ALA A 56 28.29 -23.94 -9.27
C ALA A 56 27.56 -23.01 -10.23
N ARG A 57 27.58 -21.72 -9.93
CA ARG A 57 26.86 -20.71 -10.70
C ARG A 57 27.54 -19.35 -10.63
N THR A 58 27.57 -18.63 -11.77
CA THR A 58 28.01 -17.24 -11.85
C THR A 58 27.16 -16.49 -12.88
N ILE A 59 27.49 -15.23 -13.09
CA ILE A 59 26.82 -14.36 -14.04
C ILE A 59 27.87 -13.64 -14.86
N VAL A 60 27.61 -13.54 -16.15
CA VAL A 60 28.44 -12.76 -17.07
C VAL A 60 28.40 -11.28 -16.69
N SER A 61 29.57 -10.66 -16.57
CA SER A 61 29.72 -9.22 -16.29
C SER A 61 30.81 -8.64 -17.19
N GLY A 62 30.48 -7.58 -17.95
CA GLY A 62 31.39 -7.02 -18.98
C GLY A 62 31.71 -8.00 -20.11
N GLY A 63 30.76 -8.90 -20.43
CA GLY A 63 30.97 -9.96 -21.41
C GLY A 63 31.76 -11.18 -20.90
N GLU A 64 32.25 -11.16 -19.66
CA GLU A 64 33.09 -12.24 -19.12
C GLU A 64 32.43 -12.95 -17.93
N PHE A 65 32.72 -14.23 -17.75
CA PHE A 65 32.34 -14.97 -16.56
C PHE A 65 33.52 -15.71 -15.97
N ARG A 66 33.46 -15.91 -14.62
CA ARG A 66 34.43 -16.70 -13.88
C ARG A 66 33.75 -17.41 -12.72
N ILE A 67 34.10 -18.69 -12.55
CA ILE A 67 33.68 -19.52 -11.41
C ILE A 67 34.97 -20.06 -10.78
N ASP A 68 35.25 -19.69 -9.53
CA ASP A 68 36.54 -19.92 -8.89
C ASP A 68 36.65 -21.22 -8.10
N GLU A 69 35.57 -21.94 -7.86
CA GLU A 69 35.59 -23.17 -7.06
C GLU A 69 34.64 -24.21 -7.66
N VAL A 70 35.18 -25.15 -8.41
CA VAL A 70 34.42 -26.29 -8.95
C VAL A 70 35.10 -27.60 -8.51
N GLU A 71 34.32 -28.47 -7.90
CA GLU A 71 34.79 -29.80 -7.49
C GLU A 71 35.26 -30.63 -8.69
N ASN A 72 36.14 -31.61 -8.45
CA ASN A 72 36.54 -32.56 -9.50
C ASN A 72 35.38 -33.44 -9.91
N GLY A 73 35.15 -33.60 -11.19
CA GLY A 73 34.07 -34.39 -11.76
C GLY A 73 33.83 -34.11 -13.24
N ASP A 74 32.80 -34.72 -13.77
CA ASP A 74 32.35 -34.50 -15.13
C ASP A 74 31.04 -33.68 -15.12
N PHE A 75 31.08 -32.50 -15.71
CA PHE A 75 30.00 -31.50 -15.62
C PHE A 75 29.64 -30.94 -16.98
N LEU A 76 28.47 -30.32 -17.06
CA LEU A 76 27.98 -29.54 -18.21
C LEU A 76 27.92 -28.05 -17.82
N LEU A 77 28.42 -27.19 -18.65
CA LEU A 77 28.25 -25.75 -18.53
C LEU A 77 26.99 -25.32 -19.30
N LYS A 78 26.07 -24.66 -18.63
CA LYS A 78 24.88 -24.07 -19.24
C LYS A 78 24.96 -22.55 -19.12
N ILE A 79 24.71 -21.85 -20.25
CA ILE A 79 24.60 -20.40 -20.27
C ILE A 79 23.20 -20.05 -20.74
N MET A 80 22.49 -19.30 -19.92
CA MET A 80 21.10 -18.94 -20.16
C MET A 80 20.91 -17.43 -20.08
N LEU A 81 20.26 -16.87 -21.10
CA LEU A 81 19.84 -15.49 -21.12
C LEU A 81 18.48 -15.41 -21.80
N LEU A 82 17.58 -14.61 -21.22
CA LEU A 82 16.26 -14.40 -21.82
C LEU A 82 16.41 -13.72 -23.19
N GLY A 83 15.74 -14.28 -24.21
CA GLY A 83 15.86 -13.82 -25.60
C GLY A 83 16.96 -14.50 -26.39
N TYR A 84 17.64 -15.48 -25.80
CA TYR A 84 18.65 -16.29 -26.44
C TYR A 84 18.39 -17.78 -26.21
N ARG A 85 18.76 -18.62 -27.20
CA ARG A 85 18.75 -20.06 -27.00
C ARG A 85 19.71 -20.44 -25.86
N PRO A 86 19.30 -21.27 -24.89
CA PRO A 86 20.20 -21.75 -23.86
C PRO A 86 21.37 -22.51 -24.49
N TYR A 87 22.59 -22.12 -24.17
CA TYR A 87 23.78 -22.85 -24.54
C TYR A 87 24.03 -23.96 -23.53
N THR A 88 24.36 -25.15 -23.97
CA THR A 88 24.82 -26.24 -23.13
C THR A 88 26.08 -26.81 -23.76
N SER A 89 27.18 -26.87 -23.00
CA SER A 89 28.45 -27.45 -23.49
C SER A 89 28.37 -28.97 -23.58
N ASP A 90 29.33 -29.56 -24.27
CA ASP A 90 29.65 -30.96 -24.04
C ASP A 90 30.12 -31.22 -22.62
N THR A 91 30.20 -32.48 -22.23
CA THR A 91 30.68 -32.85 -20.88
C THR A 91 32.14 -32.42 -20.72
N ILE A 92 32.39 -31.61 -19.68
CA ILE A 92 33.69 -31.06 -19.35
C ILE A 92 34.24 -31.83 -18.17
N ALA A 93 35.44 -32.43 -18.33
CA ALA A 93 36.09 -33.14 -17.22
C ALA A 93 36.92 -32.17 -16.38
N PHE A 94 36.48 -31.89 -15.18
CA PHE A 94 37.20 -31.09 -14.17
C PHE A 94 38.18 -31.97 -13.40
N ARG A 95 39.46 -31.66 -13.51
CA ARG A 95 40.54 -32.36 -12.81
C ARG A 95 41.42 -31.35 -12.10
N SER A 96 41.88 -31.67 -10.92
CA SER A 96 42.64 -30.79 -10.02
C SER A 96 43.76 -30.02 -10.72
N GLY A 97 43.80 -28.70 -10.51
CA GLY A 97 44.93 -27.82 -10.79
C GLY A 97 45.00 -27.17 -12.17
N ARG A 98 44.02 -27.31 -13.07
CA ARG A 98 44.04 -26.62 -14.38
C ARG A 98 42.78 -25.74 -14.54
N PRO A 99 42.96 -24.42 -14.70
CA PRO A 99 41.83 -23.56 -15.08
C PRO A 99 41.33 -23.91 -16.47
N ILE A 100 40.03 -23.93 -16.66
CA ILE A 100 39.37 -24.20 -17.92
C ILE A 100 38.94 -22.89 -18.55
N ASP A 101 39.41 -22.59 -19.73
CA ASP A 101 38.99 -21.45 -20.52
C ASP A 101 38.01 -21.94 -21.59
N MET A 102 36.76 -21.50 -21.48
CA MET A 102 35.68 -21.84 -22.42
C MET A 102 35.76 -21.02 -23.73
N GLY A 103 36.73 -20.10 -23.82
CA GLY A 103 36.81 -19.16 -24.95
C GLY A 103 35.58 -18.26 -25.04
N THR A 104 35.23 -17.91 -26.29
CA THR A 104 34.03 -17.10 -26.55
C THR A 104 32.83 -17.99 -26.87
N VAL A 105 31.81 -17.91 -26.07
CA VAL A 105 30.53 -18.58 -26.31
C VAL A 105 29.56 -17.57 -26.90
N SER A 106 29.13 -17.79 -28.14
CA SER A 106 28.18 -16.94 -28.81
C SER A 106 26.76 -17.45 -28.61
N LEU A 107 25.92 -16.68 -27.95
CA LEU A 107 24.51 -17.00 -27.76
C LEU A 107 23.70 -16.55 -28.98
N VAL A 108 22.90 -17.47 -29.52
CA VAL A 108 22.02 -17.20 -30.66
C VAL A 108 20.75 -16.52 -30.17
N PRO A 109 20.40 -15.31 -30.64
CA PRO A 109 19.13 -14.70 -30.34
C PRO A 109 17.98 -15.63 -30.73
N GLU A 110 17.04 -15.85 -29.84
CA GLU A 110 15.85 -16.62 -30.15
C GLU A 110 14.72 -15.64 -30.45
N GLU A 111 14.25 -15.66 -31.71
CA GLU A 111 13.00 -14.98 -32.04
C GLU A 111 11.83 -15.74 -31.45
N ASN A 112 11.77 -15.74 -30.13
CA ASN A 112 10.63 -16.31 -29.42
C ASN A 112 9.48 -15.31 -29.38
N ARG A 113 8.37 -15.73 -29.97
CA ARG A 113 7.05 -15.15 -29.79
C ARG A 113 6.71 -15.12 -28.29
N LEU A 114 6.93 -14.01 -27.78
CA LEU A 114 6.54 -13.27 -26.58
C LEU A 114 5.51 -13.91 -25.66
N GLU A 115 6.02 -14.44 -24.60
CA GLU A 115 5.39 -14.30 -23.30
C GLU A 115 5.85 -12.96 -22.70
N GLY A 116 4.91 -12.17 -22.19
CA GLY A 116 4.98 -10.82 -21.67
C GLY A 116 6.39 -10.20 -21.52
N ILE A 117 6.68 -9.17 -22.29
CA ILE A 117 7.95 -8.46 -22.33
C ILE A 117 8.32 -7.95 -20.93
N ALA A 118 9.23 -8.66 -20.26
CA ALA A 118 10.08 -8.01 -19.28
C ALA A 118 11.20 -7.33 -20.05
N VAL A 119 11.08 -6.03 -20.28
CA VAL A 119 12.14 -5.22 -20.86
C VAL A 119 13.35 -5.24 -19.94
N THR A 120 14.42 -5.94 -20.35
CA THR A 120 15.73 -5.91 -19.68
C THR A 120 16.55 -4.71 -20.16
N GLY A 121 16.04 -3.54 -19.96
CA GLY A 121 16.81 -2.30 -19.82
C GLY A 121 16.67 -1.87 -18.37
N SER A 122 17.58 -1.11 -17.78
CA SER A 122 17.51 -0.62 -16.39
C SER A 122 16.05 -0.47 -15.95
N ARG A 123 15.61 -1.33 -14.99
CA ARG A 123 14.20 -1.49 -14.62
C ARG A 123 13.58 -0.14 -14.42
N GLY A 124 12.55 0.18 -15.22
CA GLY A 124 11.75 1.36 -14.98
C GLY A 124 11.20 1.32 -13.55
N ARG A 125 11.06 2.48 -12.92
CA ARG A 125 10.42 2.59 -11.60
C ARG A 125 9.01 2.00 -11.62
N ILE A 126 8.29 2.16 -12.73
CA ILE A 126 6.95 1.64 -12.94
C ILE A 126 6.97 0.66 -14.12
N VAL A 127 6.42 -0.53 -13.89
CA VAL A 127 6.19 -1.56 -14.91
C VAL A 127 4.69 -1.79 -15.03
N TYR A 128 4.15 -1.63 -16.22
CA TYR A 128 2.73 -1.83 -16.48
C TYR A 128 2.48 -3.27 -16.96
N LYS A 129 1.53 -3.95 -16.33
CA LYS A 129 0.95 -5.22 -16.75
C LYS A 129 -0.46 -4.99 -17.35
N LEU A 130 -1.17 -6.05 -17.70
CA LEU A 130 -2.50 -5.96 -18.32
C LEU A 130 -3.52 -5.24 -17.41
N ASP A 131 -3.52 -5.58 -16.12
CA ASP A 131 -4.49 -5.15 -15.12
C ASP A 131 -3.89 -4.24 -14.02
N ARG A 132 -2.56 -4.01 -14.01
CA ARG A 132 -1.88 -3.33 -12.89
C ARG A 132 -0.64 -2.56 -13.28
N GLN A 133 -0.29 -1.59 -12.44
CA GLN A 133 0.98 -0.89 -12.43
C GLN A 133 1.84 -1.45 -11.28
N ARG A 134 3.09 -1.80 -11.55
CA ARG A 134 4.04 -2.30 -10.57
C ARG A 134 5.14 -1.27 -10.35
N ILE A 135 5.28 -0.80 -9.12
CA ILE A 135 6.27 0.19 -8.71
C ILE A 135 7.36 -0.50 -7.91
N SER A 136 8.61 -0.37 -8.30
CA SER A 136 9.72 -0.95 -7.54
C SER A 136 9.96 -0.17 -6.25
N GLY A 137 9.89 -0.85 -5.11
CA GLY A 137 10.16 -0.27 -3.78
C GLY A 137 11.60 0.24 -3.63
N SER A 138 12.56 -0.35 -4.33
CA SER A 138 13.95 0.09 -4.31
C SER A 138 14.21 1.33 -5.16
N ALA A 139 13.30 1.72 -6.03
CA ALA A 139 13.45 2.85 -6.94
C ALA A 139 13.17 4.21 -6.28
N SER A 140 12.44 4.26 -5.15
CA SER A 140 12.22 5.48 -4.37
C SER A 140 13.26 5.60 -3.25
N LEU A 141 14.20 6.53 -3.39
CA LEU A 141 15.16 6.82 -2.34
C LEU A 141 14.56 7.70 -1.24
N SER A 142 13.64 8.58 -1.59
CA SER A 142 12.91 9.46 -0.65
C SER A 142 12.03 8.69 0.33
N ALA A 143 11.64 7.46 0.00
CA ALA A 143 10.93 6.56 0.90
C ALA A 143 11.86 5.71 1.80
N ALA A 144 13.18 5.86 1.67
CA ALA A 144 14.12 5.07 2.47
C ALA A 144 14.00 5.42 3.96
N GLY A 145 13.71 4.41 4.79
CA GLY A 145 13.45 4.60 6.22
C GLY A 145 12.02 5.03 6.56
N GLY A 146 11.18 5.26 5.57
CA GLY A 146 9.75 5.46 5.72
C GLY A 146 8.96 4.16 5.59
N THR A 147 7.76 4.26 5.06
CA THR A 147 6.76 3.20 4.94
C THR A 147 6.34 2.98 3.48
N ALA A 148 5.42 2.05 3.25
CA ALA A 148 4.82 1.85 1.92
C ALA A 148 4.04 3.09 1.45
N ALA A 149 3.47 3.89 2.37
CA ALA A 149 2.82 5.16 2.04
C ALA A 149 3.80 6.15 1.40
N ASP A 150 5.04 6.25 1.90
CA ASP A 150 6.07 7.13 1.35
C ASP A 150 6.52 6.70 -0.05
N ILE A 151 6.56 5.40 -0.33
CA ILE A 151 6.84 4.90 -1.69
C ILE A 151 5.74 5.36 -2.66
N LEU A 152 4.48 5.29 -2.22
CA LEU A 152 3.31 5.68 -3.02
C LEU A 152 3.22 7.19 -3.22
N GLY A 153 3.59 8.00 -2.24
CA GLY A 153 3.54 9.47 -2.32
C GLY A 153 4.31 10.07 -3.51
N SER A 154 5.23 9.31 -4.09
CA SER A 154 5.97 9.68 -5.29
C SER A 154 5.41 9.07 -6.59
N THR A 155 4.15 8.62 -6.58
CA THR A 155 3.47 7.94 -7.70
C THR A 155 2.43 8.86 -8.33
N PRO A 156 2.21 8.80 -9.65
CA PRO A 156 1.15 9.57 -10.31
C PRO A 156 -0.21 9.30 -9.65
N SER A 157 -1.02 10.35 -9.54
CA SER A 157 -2.40 10.28 -9.00
C SER A 157 -2.53 9.84 -7.54
N VAL A 158 -1.43 9.61 -6.83
CA VAL A 158 -1.42 9.44 -5.38
C VAL A 158 -1.19 10.79 -4.72
N ARG A 159 -2.00 11.11 -3.72
CA ARG A 159 -1.87 12.27 -2.86
C ARG A 159 -1.76 11.80 -1.41
N VAL A 160 -0.90 12.44 -0.66
CA VAL A 160 -0.84 12.32 0.80
C VAL A 160 -1.20 13.69 1.36
N ASP A 161 -2.20 13.76 2.23
CA ASP A 161 -2.67 15.00 2.82
C ASP A 161 -1.88 15.39 4.09
N ALA A 162 -2.39 16.43 4.82
CA ALA A 162 -1.76 16.95 6.01
C ALA A 162 -1.72 15.97 7.19
N ASP A 163 -2.69 15.09 7.26
CA ASP A 163 -2.85 14.09 8.31
C ASP A 163 -2.18 12.74 7.93
N GLY A 164 -1.53 12.69 6.76
CA GLY A 164 -0.86 11.50 6.22
C GLY A 164 -1.81 10.56 5.45
N GLU A 165 -3.09 10.94 5.28
CA GLU A 165 -4.06 10.11 4.57
C GLU A 165 -3.71 10.01 3.09
N VAL A 166 -3.63 8.78 2.61
CA VAL A 166 -3.34 8.48 1.20
C VAL A 166 -4.63 8.45 0.41
N SER A 167 -4.67 9.18 -0.70
CA SER A 167 -5.76 9.09 -1.68
C SER A 167 -5.22 8.79 -3.08
N PHE A 168 -6.00 8.03 -3.83
CA PHE A 168 -5.73 7.72 -5.23
C PHE A 168 -6.83 8.26 -6.12
N ARG A 169 -6.47 9.13 -7.08
CA ARG A 169 -7.43 9.87 -7.94
C ARG A 169 -8.54 10.56 -7.16
N GLY A 170 -8.20 11.11 -5.98
CA GLY A 170 -9.14 11.81 -5.10
C GLY A 170 -10.02 10.92 -4.22
N SER A 171 -9.79 9.62 -4.15
CA SER A 171 -10.49 8.71 -3.25
C SER A 171 -9.54 8.00 -2.29
N THR A 172 -9.95 7.81 -1.04
CA THR A 172 -9.26 7.05 0.02
C THR A 172 -9.74 5.60 0.14
N GLY A 173 -10.78 5.22 -0.61
CA GLY A 173 -11.42 3.90 -0.55
C GLY A 173 -10.69 2.82 -1.35
N PHE A 174 -9.41 2.59 -1.10
CA PHE A 174 -8.64 1.50 -1.70
C PHE A 174 -8.44 0.34 -0.71
N LEU A 175 -8.39 -0.88 -1.25
CA LEU A 175 -8.05 -2.07 -0.46
C LEU A 175 -6.54 -2.28 -0.46
N VAL A 176 -5.98 -2.68 0.70
CA VAL A 176 -4.55 -3.00 0.82
C VAL A 176 -4.36 -4.49 1.01
N TYR A 177 -3.48 -5.05 0.20
CA TYR A 177 -3.03 -6.43 0.25
C TYR A 177 -1.52 -6.48 0.51
N VAL A 178 -1.07 -7.53 1.19
CA VAL A 178 0.35 -7.84 1.38
C VAL A 178 0.61 -9.24 0.83
N ASP A 179 1.46 -9.36 -0.17
CA ASP A 179 1.71 -10.62 -0.90
C ASP A 179 0.43 -11.29 -1.41
N GLY A 180 -0.56 -10.47 -1.86
CA GLY A 180 -1.86 -10.92 -2.35
C GLY A 180 -2.87 -11.31 -1.27
N LYS A 181 -2.61 -11.08 0.00
CA LYS A 181 -3.52 -11.31 1.13
C LYS A 181 -3.99 -10.00 1.74
N PRO A 182 -5.22 -9.89 2.23
CA PRO A 182 -5.66 -8.69 2.92
C PRO A 182 -4.69 -8.29 4.04
N ALA A 183 -4.37 -7.00 4.12
CA ALA A 183 -3.49 -6.47 5.16
C ALA A 183 -4.13 -6.59 6.55
N VAL A 184 -3.31 -6.44 7.60
CA VAL A 184 -3.78 -6.47 9.00
C VAL A 184 -4.66 -5.27 9.32
N GLN A 185 -4.37 -4.12 8.72
CA GLN A 185 -5.20 -2.92 8.82
C GLN A 185 -5.68 -2.49 7.43
N GLU A 186 -6.58 -1.52 7.38
CA GLU A 186 -7.20 -1.03 6.15
C GLU A 186 -6.63 0.33 5.73
N GLY A 187 -6.80 0.65 4.46
CA GLY A 187 -6.49 1.97 3.91
C GLY A 187 -5.05 2.43 4.17
N THR A 188 -4.90 3.70 4.45
CA THR A 188 -3.61 4.34 4.73
C THR A 188 -2.87 3.72 5.90
N ARG A 189 -3.58 3.30 6.96
CA ARG A 189 -2.98 2.68 8.16
C ARG A 189 -2.21 1.41 7.84
N ALA A 190 -2.72 0.61 6.90
CA ALA A 190 -2.01 -0.58 6.43
C ALA A 190 -0.69 -0.22 5.74
N LEU A 191 -0.67 0.85 4.95
CA LEU A 191 0.53 1.33 4.25
C LEU A 191 1.58 1.88 5.21
N GLU A 192 1.16 2.60 6.25
CA GLU A 192 2.03 3.18 7.28
C GLU A 192 2.73 2.13 8.15
N GLN A 193 2.11 0.95 8.32
CA GLN A 193 2.67 -0.13 9.14
C GLN A 193 3.73 -0.98 8.43
N ILE A 194 3.85 -0.85 7.11
CA ILE A 194 4.77 -1.66 6.33
C ILE A 194 6.04 -0.85 6.07
N PRO A 195 7.18 -1.16 6.75
CA PRO A 195 8.43 -0.47 6.51
C PRO A 195 8.86 -0.59 5.04
N ALA A 196 9.28 0.51 4.43
CA ALA A 196 9.75 0.54 3.04
C ALA A 196 10.93 -0.41 2.78
N SER A 197 11.72 -0.72 3.84
CA SER A 197 12.81 -1.70 3.80
C SER A 197 12.34 -3.10 3.43
N THR A 198 11.12 -3.49 3.79
CA THR A 198 10.53 -4.81 3.52
C THR A 198 9.88 -4.92 2.15
N VAL A 199 9.59 -3.79 1.50
CA VAL A 199 8.87 -3.73 0.23
C VAL A 199 9.81 -4.05 -0.94
N ALA A 200 9.45 -5.05 -1.75
CA ALA A 200 10.09 -5.31 -3.05
C ALA A 200 9.44 -4.46 -4.14
N ASP A 201 8.12 -4.52 -4.23
CA ASP A 201 7.32 -3.79 -5.21
C ASP A 201 5.96 -3.41 -4.61
N ILE A 202 5.32 -2.40 -5.20
CA ILE A 202 3.91 -2.07 -4.96
C ILE A 202 3.16 -2.24 -6.28
N GLU A 203 2.06 -2.98 -6.27
CA GLU A 203 1.18 -3.13 -7.41
C GLU A 203 -0.08 -2.29 -7.18
N ILE A 204 -0.40 -1.39 -8.11
CA ILE A 204 -1.62 -0.60 -8.10
C ILE A 204 -2.54 -1.14 -9.19
N ILE A 205 -3.75 -1.54 -8.80
CA ILE A 205 -4.77 -2.14 -9.65
C ILE A 205 -5.97 -1.20 -9.63
N THR A 206 -6.09 -0.37 -10.66
CA THR A 206 -7.08 0.70 -10.74
C THR A 206 -8.43 0.24 -11.26
N THR A 207 -8.42 -0.83 -12.06
CA THR A 207 -9.60 -1.51 -12.58
C THR A 207 -9.53 -3.00 -12.22
N PRO A 208 -9.78 -3.39 -10.94
CA PRO A 208 -9.62 -4.76 -10.51
C PRO A 208 -10.55 -5.73 -11.25
N SER A 209 -10.03 -6.92 -11.59
CA SER A 209 -10.78 -7.98 -12.24
C SER A 209 -11.73 -8.70 -11.26
N ALA A 210 -12.65 -9.51 -11.80
CA ALA A 210 -13.71 -10.20 -11.06
C ALA A 210 -13.22 -11.14 -9.94
N ARG A 211 -11.95 -11.53 -9.93
CA ARG A 211 -11.34 -12.35 -8.86
C ARG A 211 -11.17 -11.62 -7.54
N TYR A 212 -11.05 -10.30 -7.57
CA TYR A 212 -10.86 -9.47 -6.37
C TYR A 212 -12.19 -9.16 -5.70
N LYS A 213 -12.15 -8.89 -4.39
CA LYS A 213 -13.32 -8.33 -3.68
C LYS A 213 -13.80 -7.07 -4.38
N THR A 214 -15.10 -6.87 -4.41
CA THR A 214 -15.73 -5.74 -5.11
C THR A 214 -15.70 -4.44 -4.33
N ASP A 215 -15.39 -4.49 -3.04
CA ASP A 215 -15.31 -3.32 -2.18
C ASP A 215 -14.14 -2.40 -2.53
N GLY A 216 -14.28 -1.12 -2.22
CA GLY A 216 -13.30 -0.08 -2.48
C GLY A 216 -13.47 0.59 -3.83
N ASP A 217 -13.60 1.92 -3.80
CA ASP A 217 -13.88 2.75 -4.97
C ASP A 217 -12.61 3.21 -5.71
N ALA A 218 -11.44 3.21 -5.05
CA ALA A 218 -10.17 3.63 -5.64
C ALA A 218 -9.32 2.48 -6.21
N GLY A 219 -9.74 1.21 -6.04
CA GLY A 219 -8.99 0.05 -6.51
C GLY A 219 -8.23 -0.69 -5.41
N ILE A 220 -7.12 -1.33 -5.78
CA ILE A 220 -6.33 -2.18 -4.88
C ILE A 220 -4.87 -1.77 -4.92
N ILE A 221 -4.23 -1.74 -3.75
CA ILE A 221 -2.80 -1.58 -3.57
C ILE A 221 -2.25 -2.87 -2.97
N ASN A 222 -1.46 -3.63 -3.74
CA ASN A 222 -0.84 -4.85 -3.27
C ASN A 222 0.66 -4.63 -3.01
N ILE A 223 1.07 -4.80 -1.77
CA ILE A 223 2.46 -4.70 -1.33
C ILE A 223 3.13 -6.05 -1.49
N VAL A 224 4.09 -6.15 -2.39
CA VAL A 224 4.91 -7.34 -2.58
C VAL A 224 6.15 -7.23 -1.70
N THR A 225 6.32 -8.15 -0.76
CA THR A 225 7.44 -8.12 0.18
C THR A 225 8.70 -8.78 -0.38
N LYS A 226 9.86 -8.38 0.11
CA LYS A 226 11.14 -9.01 -0.22
C LYS A 226 11.18 -10.43 0.33
N ARG A 227 11.44 -11.41 -0.52
CA ARG A 227 11.54 -12.81 -0.13
C ARG A 227 12.98 -13.27 -0.06
N GLN A 228 13.34 -13.97 0.99
CA GLN A 228 14.59 -14.67 1.13
C GLN A 228 14.44 -16.07 0.51
N THR A 229 15.07 -16.30 -0.64
CA THR A 229 14.91 -17.53 -1.43
C THR A 229 16.12 -18.47 -1.36
N GLY A 230 17.21 -18.04 -0.72
CA GLY A 230 18.43 -18.86 -0.56
C GLY A 230 18.21 -20.11 0.29
N GLU A 231 18.96 -21.18 -0.01
CA GLU A 231 19.04 -22.38 0.83
C GLU A 231 19.78 -22.04 2.13
N GLY A 232 19.40 -22.69 3.25
CA GLY A 232 19.96 -22.43 4.57
C GLY A 232 19.35 -21.22 5.29
N LEU A 233 20.10 -20.66 6.22
CA LEU A 233 19.67 -19.51 7.02
C LEU A 233 19.92 -18.20 6.26
N SER A 234 18.89 -17.36 6.18
CA SER A 234 18.94 -16.03 5.60
C SER A 234 18.20 -15.04 6.47
N GLY A 235 18.50 -13.75 6.34
CA GLY A 235 17.81 -12.75 7.15
C GLY A 235 17.99 -11.33 6.67
N ALA A 236 17.12 -10.47 7.18
CA ALA A 236 17.17 -9.03 7.00
C ALA A 236 16.78 -8.33 8.31
N VAL A 237 17.42 -7.20 8.56
CA VAL A 237 17.10 -6.29 9.67
C VAL A 237 17.11 -4.88 9.12
N GLY A 238 16.10 -4.10 9.44
CA GLY A 238 16.00 -2.68 9.11
C GLY A 238 15.67 -1.85 10.34
N MET A 239 16.14 -0.62 10.38
CA MET A 239 15.74 0.36 11.38
C MET A 239 15.81 1.77 10.80
N ALA A 240 14.90 2.62 11.24
CA ALA A 240 14.91 4.04 10.92
C ALA A 240 14.42 4.87 12.09
N GLY A 241 14.86 6.12 12.13
CA GLY A 241 14.41 7.11 13.12
C GLY A 241 14.37 8.50 12.53
N SER A 242 13.48 9.35 13.03
CA SER A 242 13.25 10.69 12.52
C SER A 242 13.41 11.77 13.60
N THR A 243 13.60 13.01 13.16
CA THR A 243 13.69 14.18 14.06
C THR A 243 12.36 14.50 14.76
N LEU A 244 11.24 14.01 14.27
CA LEU A 244 9.92 14.12 14.93
C LEU A 244 9.68 13.02 15.98
N GLY A 245 10.68 12.14 16.22
CA GLY A 245 10.58 11.04 17.17
C GLY A 245 9.84 9.82 16.62
N ALA A 246 9.51 9.80 15.33
CA ALA A 246 9.03 8.59 14.67
C ALA A 246 10.18 7.59 14.49
N TRP A 247 9.84 6.30 14.57
CA TRP A 247 10.79 5.21 14.31
C TRP A 247 10.08 4.02 13.71
N ASN A 248 10.79 3.23 12.95
CA ASN A 248 10.37 1.90 12.53
C ASN A 248 11.53 0.92 12.52
N GLY A 249 11.20 -0.36 12.65
CA GLY A 249 12.18 -1.43 12.58
C GLY A 249 11.52 -2.73 12.16
N ASP A 250 12.29 -3.55 11.45
CA ASP A 250 11.89 -4.87 11.01
C ASP A 250 13.00 -5.88 11.19
N VAL A 251 12.61 -7.11 11.48
CA VAL A 251 13.48 -8.28 11.48
C VAL A 251 12.79 -9.45 10.80
N LEU A 252 13.51 -10.13 9.93
CA LEU A 252 13.05 -11.36 9.29
C LEU A 252 14.20 -12.36 9.28
N LEU A 253 13.99 -13.52 9.85
CA LEU A 253 14.88 -14.67 9.75
C LEU A 253 14.12 -15.79 9.04
N ALA A 254 14.76 -16.43 8.07
CA ALA A 254 14.19 -17.54 7.32
C ALA A 254 15.22 -18.67 7.19
N TYR A 255 14.75 -19.89 7.33
CA TYR A 255 15.54 -21.09 7.13
C TYR A 255 14.87 -21.97 6.09
N ARG A 256 15.58 -22.26 5.00
CA ARG A 256 15.12 -23.16 3.93
C ARG A 256 15.93 -24.44 3.93
N LYS A 257 15.23 -25.57 3.85
CA LYS A 257 15.87 -26.89 3.64
C LYS A 257 14.98 -27.71 2.69
N GLY A 258 15.43 -27.84 1.46
CA GLY A 258 14.67 -28.51 0.41
C GLY A 258 13.31 -27.84 0.17
N PRO A 259 12.18 -28.60 0.21
CA PRO A 259 10.85 -28.03 -0.03
C PRO A 259 10.29 -27.22 1.15
N HIS A 260 10.92 -27.28 2.33
CA HIS A 260 10.46 -26.62 3.53
C HIS A 260 11.15 -25.27 3.74
N ARG A 261 10.37 -24.26 4.13
CA ARG A 261 10.84 -22.96 4.57
C ARG A 261 10.11 -22.56 5.84
N TRP A 262 10.85 -22.24 6.88
CA TRP A 262 10.36 -21.64 8.11
C TRP A 262 10.83 -20.20 8.18
N TYR A 263 10.00 -19.33 8.70
CA TYR A 263 10.43 -17.96 8.96
C TYR A 263 9.77 -17.41 10.22
N VAL A 264 10.49 -16.53 10.88
CA VAL A 264 10.02 -15.72 12.01
C VAL A 264 10.43 -14.29 11.74
N GLY A 265 9.54 -13.38 12.05
CA GLY A 265 9.80 -11.97 11.87
C GLY A 265 8.97 -11.10 12.80
N GLY A 266 9.33 -9.84 12.83
CA GLY A 266 8.57 -8.83 13.55
C GLY A 266 8.78 -7.47 12.91
N THR A 267 7.73 -6.64 12.97
CA THR A 267 7.78 -5.23 12.60
C THR A 267 7.31 -4.41 13.77
N GLY A 268 8.00 -3.32 14.05
CA GLY A 268 7.58 -2.31 15.01
C GLY A 268 7.69 -0.94 14.38
N ALA A 269 6.68 -0.10 14.53
CA ALA A 269 6.68 1.25 14.02
C ALA A 269 5.91 2.19 14.96
N GLU A 270 6.41 3.39 15.15
CA GLU A 270 5.68 4.53 15.66
C GLU A 270 5.85 5.68 14.68
N ILE A 271 4.80 6.00 13.95
CA ILE A 271 4.77 7.14 13.02
C ILE A 271 4.17 8.32 13.77
N ARG A 272 4.95 9.37 13.92
CA ARG A 272 4.56 10.57 14.67
C ARG A 272 4.47 11.77 13.75
N GLY A 273 3.32 12.45 13.81
CA GLY A 273 3.06 13.72 13.15
C GLY A 273 2.94 14.85 14.16
N LYS A 274 3.38 16.04 13.79
CA LYS A 274 3.13 17.28 14.53
C LYS A 274 2.91 18.42 13.56
N SER A 275 1.88 19.22 13.79
CA SER A 275 1.54 20.37 12.93
C SER A 275 1.04 21.54 13.75
N ASP A 276 1.25 22.75 13.25
CA ASP A 276 0.51 23.93 13.67
C ASP A 276 -0.86 23.91 13.00
N PHE A 277 -1.88 24.19 13.77
CA PHE A 277 -3.27 24.20 13.35
C PHE A 277 -3.88 25.58 13.62
N GLY A 278 -4.65 26.09 12.67
CA GLY A 278 -5.46 27.28 12.85
C GLY A 278 -6.80 27.12 12.16
N GLN A 279 -7.88 27.53 12.81
CA GLN A 279 -9.22 27.45 12.27
C GLN A 279 -10.01 28.72 12.62
N GLN A 280 -10.69 29.24 11.62
CA GLN A 280 -11.76 30.24 11.80
C GLN A 280 -13.07 29.58 11.43
N LYS A 281 -14.06 29.68 12.31
CA LYS A 281 -15.37 29.05 12.13
C LYS A 281 -16.48 30.02 12.51
N THR A 282 -17.48 30.16 11.66
CA THR A 282 -18.72 30.87 11.97
C THR A 282 -19.89 29.92 11.77
N THR A 283 -20.72 29.78 12.79
CA THR A 283 -21.98 29.02 12.76
C THR A 283 -23.17 29.93 12.96
N ILE A 284 -24.25 29.63 12.25
CA ILE A 284 -25.54 30.34 12.39
C ILE A 284 -26.58 29.27 12.75
N VAL A 285 -27.16 29.37 13.93
CA VAL A 285 -28.20 28.45 14.44
C VAL A 285 -29.30 29.31 15.04
N ASP A 286 -30.49 29.27 14.46
CA ASP A 286 -31.61 30.16 14.79
C ASP A 286 -31.20 31.63 14.73
N ASP A 287 -31.28 32.37 15.81
CA ASP A 287 -30.87 33.77 15.94
C ASP A 287 -29.43 33.92 16.52
N TYR A 288 -28.73 32.80 16.77
CA TYR A 288 -27.37 32.82 17.27
C TYR A 288 -26.34 32.80 16.12
N THR A 289 -25.41 33.73 16.19
CA THR A 289 -24.20 33.72 15.36
C THR A 289 -22.99 33.53 16.27
N THR A 290 -22.27 32.42 16.10
CA THR A 290 -21.05 32.13 16.84
C THR A 290 -19.85 32.11 15.92
N THR A 291 -18.87 32.96 16.19
CA THR A 291 -17.57 32.99 15.52
C THR A 291 -16.52 32.45 16.51
N SER A 292 -15.72 31.50 16.06
CA SER A 292 -14.59 30.99 16.85
C SER A 292 -13.31 31.02 16.06
N ASP A 293 -12.25 31.53 16.66
CA ASP A 293 -10.89 31.48 16.19
C ASP A 293 -10.13 30.49 17.08
N ALA A 294 -9.47 29.49 16.46
CA ALA A 294 -8.67 28.50 17.14
C ALA A 294 -7.26 28.46 16.57
N ASP A 295 -6.27 28.52 17.43
CA ASP A 295 -4.86 28.34 17.09
C ASP A 295 -4.19 27.38 18.09
N GLY A 296 -3.34 26.50 17.58
CA GLY A 296 -2.67 25.54 18.46
C GLY A 296 -1.83 24.51 17.69
N THR A 297 -1.66 23.35 18.31
CA THR A 297 -0.90 22.25 17.72
C THR A 297 -1.73 20.98 17.67
N ARG A 298 -1.59 20.25 16.58
CA ARG A 298 -2.09 18.87 16.45
C ARG A 298 -0.91 17.90 16.44
N HIS A 299 -1.14 16.73 17.00
CA HIS A 299 -0.19 15.63 16.99
C HIS A 299 -0.90 14.32 16.69
N SER A 300 -0.17 13.41 16.02
CA SER A 300 -0.61 12.04 15.77
C SER A 300 0.47 11.05 16.17
N ASN A 301 0.06 9.86 16.58
CA ASN A 301 0.95 8.75 16.90
C ASN A 301 0.30 7.43 16.48
N ASN A 302 0.71 6.91 15.32
CA ASN A 302 0.28 5.62 14.81
C ASN A 302 1.34 4.57 15.15
N ALA A 303 1.02 3.64 16.03
CA ALA A 303 1.92 2.58 16.44
C ALA A 303 1.43 1.20 15.99
N SER A 304 2.37 0.32 15.65
CA SER A 304 2.09 -1.06 15.29
C SER A 304 3.25 -1.96 15.67
N TYR A 305 2.95 -3.06 16.34
CA TYR A 305 3.91 -4.07 16.77
C TYR A 305 3.37 -5.44 16.39
N ILE A 306 3.82 -5.99 15.27
CA ILE A 306 3.32 -7.25 14.71
C ILE A 306 4.45 -8.28 14.68
N GLY A 307 4.24 -9.42 15.36
CA GLY A 307 5.04 -10.63 15.23
C GLY A 307 4.43 -11.57 14.21
N ARG A 308 5.26 -12.32 13.49
CA ARG A 308 4.83 -13.34 12.55
C ARG A 308 5.72 -14.58 12.59
N PHE A 309 5.08 -15.72 12.41
CA PHE A 309 5.74 -17.01 12.24
C PHE A 309 5.07 -17.75 11.09
N GLY A 310 5.86 -18.32 10.19
CA GLY A 310 5.31 -19.04 9.06
C GLY A 310 6.11 -20.27 8.66
N TRP A 311 5.40 -21.18 8.02
CA TRP A 311 5.94 -22.38 7.43
C TRP A 311 5.37 -22.56 6.03
N GLU A 312 6.25 -22.83 5.08
CA GLU A 312 5.93 -23.12 3.69
C GLU A 312 6.48 -24.49 3.30
N TYR A 313 5.67 -25.23 2.57
CA TYR A 313 6.06 -26.46 1.89
C TYR A 313 5.80 -26.31 0.39
N ASP A 314 6.82 -26.48 -0.42
CA ASP A 314 6.75 -26.30 -1.88
C ASP A 314 7.33 -27.50 -2.61
N SER A 315 6.45 -28.27 -3.27
CA SER A 315 6.82 -29.43 -4.09
C SER A 315 6.29 -29.26 -5.51
N ARG A 316 6.57 -30.24 -6.38
CA ARG A 316 6.11 -30.18 -7.78
C ARG A 316 4.59 -30.10 -7.92
N ARG A 317 3.84 -30.73 -7.02
CA ARG A 317 2.36 -30.80 -7.10
C ARG A 317 1.66 -30.07 -5.96
N HIS A 318 2.27 -29.98 -4.80
CA HIS A 318 1.66 -29.43 -3.60
C HIS A 318 2.42 -28.21 -3.13
N ARG A 319 1.68 -27.16 -2.80
CA ARG A 319 2.19 -25.99 -2.11
C ARG A 319 1.27 -25.72 -0.92
N LEU A 320 1.85 -25.58 0.24
CA LEU A 320 1.15 -25.26 1.47
C LEU A 320 1.89 -24.12 2.17
N SER A 321 1.16 -23.13 2.65
CA SER A 321 1.69 -22.04 3.46
C SER A 321 0.78 -21.86 4.67
N LEU A 322 1.38 -21.83 5.85
CA LEU A 322 0.71 -21.49 7.11
C LEU A 322 1.47 -20.32 7.72
N GLU A 323 0.76 -19.27 8.09
CA GLU A 323 1.35 -18.10 8.74
C GLU A 323 0.45 -17.66 9.89
N PHE A 324 1.04 -17.47 11.04
CA PHE A 324 0.44 -16.85 12.22
C PHE A 324 1.01 -15.45 12.39
N GLN A 325 0.14 -14.48 12.65
CA GLN A 325 0.50 -13.12 13.01
C GLN A 325 -0.25 -12.71 14.26
N GLY A 326 0.38 -11.88 15.09
CA GLY A 326 -0.27 -11.31 16.28
C GLY A 326 0.46 -10.10 16.79
N GLY A 327 -0.28 -9.22 17.44
CA GLY A 327 0.30 -8.00 17.99
C GLY A 327 -0.70 -6.93 18.36
N ASP A 328 -0.15 -5.72 18.53
CA ASP A 328 -0.86 -4.54 18.97
C ASP A 328 -0.80 -3.46 17.90
N THR A 329 -1.90 -2.73 17.74
CA THR A 329 -1.96 -1.53 16.90
C THR A 329 -2.63 -0.40 17.64
N LYS A 330 -2.15 0.83 17.44
CA LYS A 330 -2.68 2.04 18.02
C LYS A 330 -2.72 3.14 16.99
N ASN A 331 -3.85 3.83 16.90
CA ASN A 331 -3.99 5.08 16.19
C ASN A 331 -4.41 6.13 17.20
N ALA A 332 -3.55 7.12 17.40
CA ALA A 332 -3.84 8.20 18.34
C ALA A 332 -3.61 9.56 17.69
N ARG A 333 -4.49 10.48 17.97
CA ARG A 333 -4.39 11.87 17.57
C ARG A 333 -4.85 12.77 18.71
N GLY A 334 -4.37 14.00 18.70
CA GLY A 334 -4.78 14.98 19.71
C GLY A 334 -4.49 16.40 19.25
N GLY A 335 -5.06 17.34 19.98
CA GLY A 335 -4.87 18.77 19.76
C GLY A 335 -4.82 19.52 21.07
N ASP A 336 -3.92 20.50 21.13
CA ASP A 336 -3.87 21.49 22.18
C ASP A 336 -4.15 22.85 21.51
N MET A 337 -5.34 23.42 21.77
CA MET A 337 -5.85 24.59 21.07
C MET A 337 -6.26 25.68 22.04
N GLY A 338 -5.86 26.92 21.76
CA GLY A 338 -6.47 28.12 22.33
C GLY A 338 -7.61 28.58 21.46
N TYR A 339 -8.74 28.84 22.04
CA TYR A 339 -9.96 29.33 21.39
C TYR A 339 -10.31 30.71 21.86
N TYR A 340 -10.74 31.57 20.93
CA TYR A 340 -11.51 32.75 21.19
C TYR A 340 -12.90 32.57 20.59
N GLU A 341 -13.95 32.61 21.42
CA GLU A 341 -15.34 32.49 20.99
C GLU A 341 -16.10 33.81 21.19
N HIS A 342 -16.74 34.29 20.15
CA HIS A 342 -17.65 35.41 20.17
C HIS A 342 -19.03 34.94 19.71
N ARG A 343 -20.02 34.98 20.62
CA ARG A 343 -21.38 34.53 20.34
C ARG A 343 -22.38 35.69 20.51
N MET A 344 -23.19 35.86 19.48
CA MET A 344 -24.22 36.89 19.42
C MET A 344 -25.60 36.25 19.31
N GLN A 345 -26.61 36.84 19.95
CA GLN A 345 -28.02 36.58 19.71
C GLN A 345 -28.65 37.85 19.11
N GLY A 346 -29.00 37.85 17.82
CA GLY A 346 -29.31 39.05 17.07
C GLY A 346 -28.17 40.08 17.16
N THR A 347 -28.39 41.19 17.87
CA THR A 347 -27.38 42.25 18.08
C THR A 347 -26.71 42.19 19.48
N ASN A 348 -27.13 41.27 20.36
CA ASN A 348 -26.63 41.19 21.73
C ASN A 348 -25.46 40.19 21.80
N VAL A 349 -24.38 40.57 22.46
CA VAL A 349 -23.27 39.68 22.77
C VAL A 349 -23.69 38.81 23.94
N ILE A 350 -23.69 37.47 23.73
CA ILE A 350 -24.07 36.48 24.72
C ILE A 350 -22.85 35.86 25.40
N ASN A 351 -21.77 35.66 24.61
CA ASN A 351 -20.51 35.12 25.12
C ASN A 351 -19.36 35.80 24.40
N ASP A 352 -18.30 36.11 25.13
CA ASP A 352 -17.04 36.64 24.61
C ASP A 352 -15.92 36.11 25.51
N ALA A 353 -15.37 34.95 25.15
CA ALA A 353 -14.51 34.17 26.02
C ALA A 353 -13.31 33.54 25.34
N PHE A 354 -12.23 33.43 26.10
CA PHE A 354 -11.06 32.64 25.76
C PHE A 354 -11.06 31.37 26.61
N TYR A 355 -10.69 30.27 25.99
CA TYR A 355 -10.47 29.00 26.69
C TYR A 355 -9.46 28.14 25.94
N ASP A 356 -8.85 27.19 26.64
CA ASP A 356 -7.96 26.19 26.10
C ASP A 356 -8.72 24.86 25.95
N SER A 357 -8.49 24.15 24.85
CA SER A 357 -9.00 22.79 24.62
C SER A 357 -7.86 21.80 24.53
N HIS A 358 -8.05 20.65 25.16
CA HIS A 358 -7.18 19.49 25.05
C HIS A 358 -8.00 18.31 24.57
N ASP A 359 -7.79 17.94 23.31
CA ASP A 359 -8.53 16.87 22.67
C ASP A 359 -7.63 15.65 22.46
N ARG A 360 -8.18 14.46 22.70
CA ARG A 360 -7.50 13.17 22.49
C ARG A 360 -8.47 12.19 21.85
N TYR A 361 -7.93 11.45 20.91
CA TYR A 361 -8.54 10.29 20.28
C TYR A 361 -7.53 9.15 20.27
N SER A 362 -7.94 7.94 20.59
CA SER A 362 -7.16 6.74 20.36
C SER A 362 -8.05 5.56 19.97
N ASN A 363 -7.56 4.75 19.05
CA ASN A 363 -8.13 3.45 18.71
C ASN A 363 -7.02 2.42 18.87
N GLU A 364 -7.17 1.52 19.85
CA GLU A 364 -6.19 0.51 20.22
C GLU A 364 -6.77 -0.87 19.96
N LYS A 365 -6.02 -1.75 19.26
CA LYS A 365 -6.46 -3.11 18.95
C LYS A 365 -5.37 -4.11 19.25
N GLN A 366 -5.76 -5.21 19.88
CA GLN A 366 -4.92 -6.41 20.05
C GLN A 366 -5.52 -7.53 19.22
N LEU A 367 -4.71 -8.15 18.40
CA LEU A 367 -5.21 -9.07 17.40
C LEU A 367 -4.32 -10.30 17.20
N ALA A 368 -4.94 -11.36 16.71
CA ALA A 368 -4.27 -12.50 16.12
C ALA A 368 -4.93 -12.89 14.81
N GLN A 369 -4.13 -13.36 13.85
CA GLN A 369 -4.66 -13.93 12.62
C GLN A 369 -3.87 -15.16 12.17
N LEU A 370 -4.59 -16.09 11.57
CA LEU A 370 -4.07 -17.28 10.92
C LEU A 370 -4.36 -17.19 9.42
N LEU A 371 -3.32 -17.38 8.62
CA LEU A 371 -3.40 -17.45 7.17
C LEU A 371 -2.99 -18.85 6.73
N ALA A 372 -3.80 -19.46 5.87
CA ALA A 372 -3.56 -20.79 5.33
C ALA A 372 -3.81 -20.79 3.82
N ASP A 373 -2.83 -21.27 3.04
CA ASP A 373 -2.95 -21.37 1.60
C ASP A 373 -2.53 -22.79 1.18
N TYR A 374 -3.34 -23.45 0.40
CA TYR A 374 -3.03 -24.71 -0.20
C TYR A 374 -3.29 -24.67 -1.70
N SER A 375 -2.36 -25.18 -2.48
CA SER A 375 -2.48 -25.28 -3.93
C SER A 375 -2.04 -26.65 -4.42
N PHE A 376 -2.88 -27.27 -5.23
CA PHE A 376 -2.63 -28.59 -5.79
C PHE A 376 -2.69 -28.55 -7.33
N ARG A 377 -1.56 -28.95 -7.98
CA ARG A 377 -1.48 -29.10 -9.42
C ARG A 377 -2.07 -30.44 -9.85
N LEU A 378 -3.13 -30.41 -10.62
CA LEU A 378 -3.88 -31.58 -11.05
C LEU A 378 -3.17 -32.39 -12.12
N ASN A 379 -2.54 -31.73 -13.07
CA ASN A 379 -1.94 -32.36 -14.26
C ASN A 379 -0.69 -31.60 -14.77
N GLU A 380 -0.07 -32.15 -15.81
CA GLU A 380 1.12 -31.55 -16.45
C GLU A 380 0.79 -30.27 -17.25
N ARG A 381 -0.47 -30.04 -17.62
CA ARG A 381 -0.92 -28.77 -18.25
C ARG A 381 -0.91 -27.62 -17.25
N GLY A 382 -0.83 -27.97 -15.94
CA GLY A 382 -0.76 -26.99 -14.86
C GLY A 382 -2.15 -26.57 -14.34
N ASP A 383 -3.22 -27.34 -14.63
CA ASP A 383 -4.52 -27.14 -13.99
C ASP A 383 -4.35 -27.27 -12.49
N ARG A 384 -5.05 -26.41 -11.74
CA ARG A 384 -4.78 -26.25 -10.31
C ARG A 384 -6.08 -25.98 -9.55
N ILE A 385 -6.11 -26.52 -8.33
CA ILE A 385 -7.06 -26.11 -7.29
C ILE A 385 -6.28 -25.39 -6.22
N SER A 386 -6.77 -24.22 -5.82
CA SER A 386 -6.21 -23.42 -4.72
C SER A 386 -7.31 -23.16 -3.69
N ILE A 387 -6.96 -23.31 -2.41
CA ILE A 387 -7.82 -23.01 -1.27
C ILE A 387 -7.04 -22.05 -0.39
N THR A 388 -7.64 -20.91 -0.06
CA THR A 388 -7.05 -19.95 0.86
C THR A 388 -8.01 -19.68 2.02
N GLY A 389 -7.46 -19.39 3.18
CA GLY A 389 -8.23 -19.03 4.36
C GLY A 389 -7.48 -18.02 5.21
N ARG A 390 -8.20 -17.02 5.71
CA ARG A 390 -7.76 -16.09 6.73
C ARG A 390 -8.80 -16.06 7.83
N LEU A 391 -8.35 -16.26 9.07
CA LEU A 391 -9.15 -16.07 10.27
C LEU A 391 -8.46 -15.06 11.15
N ARG A 392 -9.14 -13.99 11.50
CA ARG A 392 -8.65 -12.95 12.40
C ARG A 392 -9.61 -12.78 13.57
N TYR A 393 -9.04 -12.54 14.72
CA TYR A 393 -9.76 -12.17 15.94
C TYR A 393 -9.07 -10.99 16.62
N ASP A 394 -9.82 -9.93 16.85
CA ASP A 394 -9.43 -8.78 17.67
C ASP A 394 -10.12 -8.96 19.02
N TRP A 395 -9.36 -9.44 20.03
CA TRP A 395 -9.92 -9.70 21.37
C TRP A 395 -10.00 -8.49 22.26
N TYR A 396 -9.36 -7.41 21.85
CA TYR A 396 -9.43 -6.11 22.49
C TYR A 396 -9.39 -5.05 21.41
N ALA A 397 -10.43 -4.27 21.32
CA ALA A 397 -10.50 -3.06 20.55
C ALA A 397 -11.14 -2.00 21.42
N LEU A 398 -10.47 -0.87 21.56
CA LEU A 398 -10.95 0.26 22.35
C LEU A 398 -10.78 1.53 21.54
N GLU A 399 -11.89 2.15 21.21
CA GLU A 399 -11.93 3.53 20.77
C GLU A 399 -12.19 4.43 21.95
N TYR A 400 -11.36 5.44 22.14
CA TYR A 400 -11.44 6.41 23.21
C TYR A 400 -11.37 7.82 22.66
N THR A 401 -12.34 8.64 23.04
CA THR A 401 -12.36 10.07 22.74
C THR A 401 -12.39 10.87 24.03
N GLU A 402 -11.64 11.95 24.12
CA GLU A 402 -11.67 12.88 25.25
C GLU A 402 -11.49 14.29 24.72
N SER A 403 -12.39 15.19 25.11
CA SER A 403 -12.28 16.61 24.88
C SER A 403 -12.48 17.36 26.17
N ASN A 404 -11.54 18.21 26.53
CA ASN A 404 -11.58 18.99 27.77
C ASN A 404 -11.38 20.47 27.44
N MET A 405 -12.20 21.32 28.03
CA MET A 405 -12.10 22.76 27.92
C MET A 405 -11.77 23.36 29.27
N PHE A 406 -10.85 24.32 29.26
CA PHE A 406 -10.38 25.03 30.45
C PHE A 406 -10.58 26.53 30.27
N ASP A 407 -11.03 27.20 31.32
CA ASP A 407 -11.10 28.66 31.33
C ASP A 407 -9.71 29.27 31.51
N THR A 408 -9.63 30.59 31.44
CA THR A 408 -8.40 31.37 31.60
C THR A 408 -7.76 31.24 33.00
N THR A 409 -8.45 30.66 33.97
CA THR A 409 -7.94 30.36 35.32
C THR A 409 -7.31 28.96 35.38
N GLY A 410 -7.48 28.17 34.34
CA GLY A 410 -7.07 26.77 34.28
C GLY A 410 -8.08 25.81 34.92
N ALA A 411 -9.27 26.28 35.29
CA ALA A 411 -10.34 25.42 35.77
C ALA A 411 -11.06 24.74 34.61
N ARG A 412 -11.38 23.46 34.74
CA ARG A 412 -12.14 22.73 33.71
C ARG A 412 -13.54 23.32 33.61
N TYR A 413 -13.82 23.82 32.42
CA TYR A 413 -15.11 24.44 32.10
C TYR A 413 -16.12 23.42 31.61
N GLU A 414 -15.70 22.55 30.68
CA GLU A 414 -16.50 21.46 30.12
C GLU A 414 -15.61 20.28 29.74
N GLY A 415 -16.22 19.12 29.51
CA GLY A 415 -15.49 17.95 28.99
C GLY A 415 -16.41 16.80 28.63
N THR A 416 -15.95 16.00 27.72
CA THR A 416 -16.59 14.75 27.29
C THR A 416 -15.57 13.63 27.27
N ARG A 417 -15.99 12.40 27.58
CA ARG A 417 -15.24 11.16 27.40
C ARG A 417 -16.12 10.09 26.79
N GLY A 418 -15.80 9.64 25.61
CA GLY A 418 -16.45 8.53 24.92
C GLY A 418 -15.59 7.28 24.98
N TYR A 419 -16.23 6.14 25.10
CA TYR A 419 -15.59 4.82 25.06
C TYR A 419 -16.41 3.91 24.19
N GLU A 420 -15.73 3.22 23.28
CA GLU A 420 -16.30 2.15 22.49
C GLU A 420 -15.41 0.92 22.62
N LYS A 421 -15.97 -0.16 23.16
CA LYS A 421 -15.27 -1.42 23.33
C LYS A 421 -15.85 -2.44 22.38
N GLU A 422 -14.97 -3.11 21.65
CA GLU A 422 -15.38 -3.98 20.56
C GLU A 422 -14.59 -5.29 20.57
N HIS A 423 -15.21 -6.31 19.95
CA HIS A 423 -14.60 -7.59 19.61
C HIS A 423 -14.96 -7.90 18.16
N HIS A 424 -13.95 -8.21 17.36
CA HIS A 424 -14.15 -8.47 15.92
C HIS A 424 -13.72 -9.88 15.55
N TRP A 425 -14.55 -10.54 14.74
CA TRP A 425 -14.18 -11.73 13.98
C TRP A 425 -14.22 -11.42 12.50
N ASP A 426 -13.18 -11.81 11.80
CA ASP A 426 -13.08 -11.63 10.36
C ASP A 426 -12.56 -12.92 9.73
N PHE A 427 -13.35 -13.48 8.81
CA PHE A 427 -13.02 -14.69 8.07
C PHE A 427 -13.12 -14.43 6.56
N ASP A 428 -12.03 -14.74 5.86
CA ASP A 428 -11.99 -14.79 4.39
C ASP A 428 -11.59 -16.19 3.96
N GLY A 429 -12.41 -16.82 3.11
CA GLY A 429 -12.11 -18.12 2.51
C GLY A 429 -12.30 -18.09 1.01
N SER A 430 -11.46 -18.78 0.26
CA SER A 430 -11.66 -18.97 -1.17
C SER A 430 -11.29 -20.36 -1.64
N ALA A 431 -11.99 -20.85 -2.66
CA ALA A 431 -11.68 -22.04 -3.42
C ALA A 431 -11.69 -21.70 -4.90
N VAL A 432 -10.58 -21.92 -5.59
CA VAL A 432 -10.38 -21.51 -6.98
C VAL A 432 -9.92 -22.70 -7.80
N TYR A 433 -10.60 -22.94 -8.93
CA TYR A 433 -10.19 -23.89 -9.94
C TYR A 433 -9.67 -23.15 -11.17
N GLU A 434 -8.45 -23.47 -11.58
CA GLU A 434 -7.78 -22.92 -12.75
C GLU A 434 -7.61 -24.05 -13.79
N MET A 435 -8.10 -23.83 -15.00
CA MET A 435 -7.98 -24.72 -16.15
C MET A 435 -7.19 -24.03 -17.27
N ASN A 436 -6.08 -24.61 -17.69
CA ASN A 436 -5.31 -24.17 -18.85
C ASN A 436 -5.85 -24.92 -20.09
N TYR A 437 -6.67 -24.28 -20.92
CA TYR A 437 -7.30 -24.92 -22.08
C TYR A 437 -6.45 -24.74 -23.38
N ARG A 438 -5.50 -23.79 -23.36
CA ARG A 438 -4.50 -23.53 -24.40
C ARG A 438 -3.17 -23.18 -23.78
N GLU A 439 -2.12 -23.05 -24.60
CA GLU A 439 -0.80 -22.61 -24.11
C GLU A 439 -0.86 -21.25 -23.39
N GLN A 440 -1.74 -20.37 -23.83
CA GLN A 440 -1.94 -19.02 -23.27
C GLN A 440 -3.37 -18.73 -22.81
N GLY A 441 -4.25 -19.73 -22.91
CA GLY A 441 -5.66 -19.64 -22.52
C GLY A 441 -5.93 -20.28 -21.17
N LYS A 442 -6.55 -19.53 -20.26
CA LYS A 442 -6.88 -19.94 -18.90
C LYS A 442 -8.31 -19.57 -18.57
N LEU A 443 -9.05 -20.54 -18.05
CA LEU A 443 -10.34 -20.34 -17.40
C LEU A 443 -10.15 -20.49 -15.89
N GLU A 444 -10.67 -19.55 -15.13
CA GLU A 444 -10.67 -19.56 -13.67
C GLU A 444 -12.09 -19.45 -13.16
N ILE A 445 -12.47 -20.33 -12.24
CA ILE A 445 -13.75 -20.29 -11.54
C ILE A 445 -13.44 -20.31 -10.06
N GLY A 446 -14.00 -19.37 -9.31
CA GLY A 446 -13.72 -19.25 -7.89
C GLY A 446 -14.98 -18.96 -7.08
N TYR A 447 -15.01 -19.53 -5.89
CA TYR A 447 -15.95 -19.21 -4.84
C TYR A 447 -15.20 -18.54 -3.70
N GLN A 448 -15.75 -17.43 -3.19
CA GLN A 448 -15.21 -16.72 -2.03
C GLN A 448 -16.30 -16.50 -1.00
N TYR A 449 -15.95 -16.64 0.26
CA TYR A 449 -16.81 -16.34 1.39
C TYR A 449 -16.09 -15.41 2.34
N THR A 450 -16.73 -14.28 2.63
CA THR A 450 -16.25 -13.31 3.63
C THR A 450 -17.30 -13.21 4.72
N SER A 451 -16.87 -13.26 5.97
CA SER A 451 -17.72 -13.01 7.13
C SER A 451 -17.01 -12.07 8.09
N TYR A 452 -17.63 -10.97 8.37
CA TYR A 452 -17.21 -10.00 9.38
C TYR A 452 -18.29 -9.92 10.44
N SER A 453 -17.93 -10.01 11.71
CA SER A 453 -18.84 -9.75 12.80
C SER A 453 -18.17 -8.92 13.89
N GLU A 454 -18.92 -7.99 14.42
CA GLU A 454 -18.50 -7.05 15.43
C GLU A 454 -19.61 -6.93 16.48
N HIS A 455 -19.22 -6.91 17.73
CA HIS A 455 -20.10 -6.58 18.82
C HIS A 455 -19.36 -5.74 19.84
N GLY A 456 -20.05 -4.78 20.37
CA GLY A 456 -19.47 -3.84 21.28
C GLY A 456 -20.53 -3.00 22.01
N ASP A 457 -20.02 -2.03 22.71
CA ASP A 457 -20.82 -1.05 23.40
C ASP A 457 -20.17 0.33 23.38
N TYR A 458 -20.97 1.33 23.08
CA TYR A 458 -20.61 2.73 23.17
C TYR A 458 -21.18 3.33 24.45
N ASN A 459 -20.37 4.17 25.11
CA ASN A 459 -20.82 4.99 26.25
C ASN A 459 -20.10 6.33 26.28
N ILE A 460 -20.72 7.30 26.92
CA ILE A 460 -20.19 8.65 27.06
C ILE A 460 -20.42 9.20 28.47
N THR A 461 -19.48 10.00 28.95
CA THR A 461 -19.57 10.76 30.17
C THR A 461 -19.37 12.24 29.88
N TYR A 462 -20.12 13.08 30.60
CA TYR A 462 -19.98 14.53 30.56
C TYR A 462 -19.43 15.07 31.86
N TRP A 463 -18.63 16.13 31.78
CA TRP A 463 -18.15 16.85 32.97
C TRP A 463 -19.28 17.60 33.65
N ASP A 464 -19.53 17.29 34.91
CA ASP A 464 -20.46 18.04 35.78
C ASP A 464 -19.67 19.07 36.60
N ARG A 465 -19.96 20.34 36.38
CA ARG A 465 -19.29 21.45 37.06
C ARG A 465 -19.60 21.48 38.58
N ALA A 466 -20.78 21.03 39.00
CA ALA A 466 -21.16 21.01 40.40
C ALA A 466 -20.49 19.85 41.13
N ALA A 467 -20.46 18.67 40.52
CA ALA A 467 -19.80 17.50 41.08
C ALA A 467 -18.28 17.54 40.91
N GLN A 468 -17.73 18.36 40.02
CA GLN A 468 -16.31 18.40 39.60
C GLN A 468 -15.81 17.01 39.17
N ASP A 469 -16.66 16.24 38.49
CA ASP A 469 -16.38 14.89 38.02
C ASP A 469 -17.17 14.57 36.75
N PHE A 470 -16.73 13.53 36.01
CA PHE A 470 -17.44 13.02 34.86
C PHE A 470 -18.62 12.15 35.26
N GLN A 471 -19.79 12.47 34.73
CA GLN A 471 -21.03 11.75 35.01
C GLN A 471 -21.42 10.89 33.82
N TRP A 472 -21.75 9.65 34.11
CA TRP A 472 -22.24 8.67 33.14
C TRP A 472 -23.61 9.06 32.58
N GLN A 473 -23.87 8.74 31.29
CA GLN A 473 -25.12 9.01 30.61
C GLN A 473 -25.78 7.69 30.22
N ASP A 474 -26.64 7.15 31.08
CA ASP A 474 -27.32 5.87 30.85
C ASP A 474 -28.18 5.85 29.59
N ASP A 475 -28.78 6.96 29.21
CA ASP A 475 -29.62 7.15 28.02
C ASP A 475 -28.85 7.18 26.71
N LEU A 476 -27.54 7.33 26.79
CA LEU A 476 -26.64 7.32 25.65
C LEU A 476 -25.80 6.03 25.55
N TYR A 477 -26.02 5.05 26.45
CA TYR A 477 -25.40 3.75 26.36
C TYR A 477 -25.99 2.95 25.20
N ALA A 478 -25.17 2.53 24.26
CA ALA A 478 -25.61 1.86 23.04
C ALA A 478 -24.79 0.58 22.76
N PRO A 479 -25.23 -0.57 23.29
CA PRO A 479 -24.69 -1.86 22.81
C PRO A 479 -25.17 -2.13 21.38
N PHE A 480 -24.26 -2.74 20.60
CA PHE A 480 -24.52 -3.04 19.20
C PHE A 480 -23.96 -4.39 18.79
N PHE A 481 -24.54 -4.93 17.73
CA PHE A 481 -24.07 -6.09 17.01
C PHE A 481 -24.19 -5.85 15.51
N TYR A 482 -23.13 -6.19 14.79
CA TYR A 482 -23.10 -6.14 13.34
C TYR A 482 -22.50 -7.41 12.76
N ARG A 483 -23.11 -7.93 11.69
CA ARG A 483 -22.58 -9.05 10.92
C ARG A 483 -22.80 -8.83 9.45
N ARG A 484 -21.74 -8.96 8.66
CA ARG A 484 -21.80 -8.99 7.20
C ARG A 484 -21.26 -10.31 6.69
N GLN A 485 -22.02 -10.96 5.82
CA GLN A 485 -21.61 -12.16 5.12
C GLN A 485 -21.74 -11.92 3.61
N ILE A 486 -20.70 -12.28 2.85
CA ILE A 486 -20.72 -12.13 1.40
C ILE A 486 -20.33 -13.48 0.78
N HIS A 487 -21.26 -14.04 0.01
CA HIS A 487 -21.04 -15.23 -0.82
C HIS A 487 -20.79 -14.77 -2.26
N SER A 488 -19.65 -15.11 -2.81
CA SER A 488 -19.24 -14.66 -4.12
C SER A 488 -18.89 -15.81 -5.03
N LEU A 489 -19.42 -15.80 -6.24
CA LEU A 489 -19.05 -16.71 -7.30
C LEU A 489 -18.52 -15.91 -8.48
N TYR A 490 -17.35 -16.28 -9.01
CA TYR A 490 -16.81 -15.60 -10.18
C TYR A 490 -16.26 -16.56 -11.22
N ALA A 491 -16.24 -16.10 -12.47
CA ALA A 491 -15.57 -16.76 -13.57
C ALA A 491 -14.75 -15.75 -14.36
N MET A 492 -13.55 -16.15 -14.78
CA MET A 492 -12.63 -15.33 -15.55
C MET A 492 -12.05 -16.11 -16.72
N LEU A 493 -12.02 -15.49 -17.86
CA LEU A 493 -11.40 -16.00 -19.07
C LEU A 493 -10.20 -15.12 -19.44
N ASN A 494 -9.01 -15.68 -19.39
CA ASN A 494 -7.79 -15.03 -19.84
C ASN A 494 -7.29 -15.73 -21.09
N ASP A 495 -6.99 -15.00 -22.15
CA ASP A 495 -6.40 -15.60 -23.34
C ASP A 495 -5.57 -14.56 -24.13
N ARG A 496 -4.79 -15.06 -25.07
CA ARG A 496 -4.04 -14.26 -26.02
C ARG A 496 -4.27 -14.75 -27.44
N ILE A 497 -4.71 -13.86 -28.31
CA ILE A 497 -4.96 -14.13 -29.72
C ILE A 497 -4.04 -13.22 -30.54
N GLY A 498 -2.92 -13.77 -31.01
CA GLY A 498 -1.91 -13.01 -31.72
C GLY A 498 -1.32 -11.88 -30.82
N PRO A 499 -1.39 -10.61 -31.25
CA PRO A 499 -0.86 -9.48 -30.47
C PRO A 499 -1.82 -8.96 -29.39
N VAL A 500 -3.04 -9.51 -29.32
CA VAL A 500 -4.07 -9.09 -28.35
C VAL A 500 -4.11 -10.05 -27.18
N ALA A 501 -3.85 -9.56 -25.97
CA ALA A 501 -4.13 -10.27 -24.71
C ALA A 501 -5.38 -9.67 -24.07
N PHE A 502 -6.22 -10.50 -23.49
CA PHE A 502 -7.43 -10.04 -22.80
C PHE A 502 -7.73 -10.87 -21.55
N ASP A 503 -8.50 -10.26 -20.67
CA ASP A 503 -9.00 -10.80 -19.41
C ASP A 503 -10.45 -10.32 -19.28
N ALA A 504 -11.40 -11.24 -19.23
CA ALA A 504 -12.83 -10.95 -19.10
C ALA A 504 -13.40 -11.74 -17.92
N GLY A 505 -14.08 -11.07 -17.02
CA GLY A 505 -14.61 -11.66 -15.79
C GLY A 505 -16.01 -11.19 -15.45
N LEU A 506 -16.75 -12.07 -14.79
CA LEU A 506 -18.02 -11.77 -14.16
C LEU A 506 -18.05 -12.35 -12.75
N ARG A 507 -18.47 -11.54 -11.79
CA ARG A 507 -18.64 -11.92 -10.40
C ARG A 507 -20.06 -11.64 -9.95
N ALA A 508 -20.62 -12.53 -9.14
CA ALA A 508 -21.89 -12.38 -8.45
C ALA A 508 -21.63 -12.40 -6.94
N ASP A 509 -22.01 -11.34 -6.25
CA ASP A 509 -21.96 -11.24 -4.79
C ASP A 509 -23.37 -11.28 -4.21
N ASN A 510 -23.60 -12.17 -3.25
CA ASN A 510 -24.79 -12.17 -2.39
C ASN A 510 -24.36 -11.68 -1.00
N THR A 511 -24.75 -10.44 -0.67
CA THR A 511 -24.44 -9.78 0.59
C THR A 511 -25.61 -9.91 1.56
N LEU A 512 -25.31 -10.35 2.78
CA LEU A 512 -26.24 -10.45 3.91
C LEU A 512 -25.68 -9.60 5.03
N ASP A 513 -26.38 -8.52 5.39
CA ASP A 513 -26.05 -7.63 6.50
C ASP A 513 -27.10 -7.74 7.60
N GLU A 514 -26.65 -7.91 8.84
CA GLU A 514 -27.47 -7.88 10.06
C GLU A 514 -26.91 -6.79 10.98
N LEU A 515 -27.74 -5.84 11.33
CA LEU A 515 -27.41 -4.74 12.25
C LEU A 515 -28.46 -4.73 13.35
N ALA A 516 -28.02 -4.84 14.60
CA ALA A 516 -28.85 -4.70 15.78
C ALA A 516 -28.20 -3.68 16.74
N ILE A 517 -28.88 -2.56 16.99
CA ILE A 517 -28.43 -1.50 17.88
C ILE A 517 -29.58 -1.14 18.84
N SER A 518 -29.26 -0.90 20.11
CA SER A 518 -30.24 -0.56 21.15
C SER A 518 -31.00 0.75 20.90
N VAL A 519 -30.59 1.54 19.93
CA VAL A 519 -31.31 2.76 19.53
C VAL A 519 -32.55 2.37 18.74
N ALA A 520 -33.71 2.82 19.17
CA ALA A 520 -35.01 2.44 18.64
C ALA A 520 -35.11 2.64 17.11
N GLY A 521 -35.49 1.59 16.40
CA GLY A 521 -35.70 1.60 14.93
C GLY A 521 -34.43 1.50 14.08
N ALA A 522 -33.28 1.22 14.68
CA ALA A 522 -32.01 1.11 13.96
C ALA A 522 -31.72 -0.31 13.45
N ASP A 523 -32.44 -1.34 13.91
CA ASP A 523 -32.25 -2.71 13.42
C ASP A 523 -32.50 -2.84 11.93
N ARG A 524 -31.60 -3.53 11.24
CA ARG A 524 -31.66 -3.73 9.79
C ARG A 524 -31.16 -5.12 9.40
N ASP A 525 -31.95 -5.78 8.56
CA ASP A 525 -31.56 -7.00 7.83
C ASP A 525 -31.61 -6.71 6.34
N ILE A 526 -30.48 -6.87 5.68
CA ILE A 526 -30.34 -6.55 4.25
C ILE A 526 -29.85 -7.78 3.50
N SER A 527 -30.49 -8.10 2.38
CA SER A 527 -30.03 -9.12 1.44
C SER A 527 -29.97 -8.52 0.03
N ARG A 528 -28.82 -8.63 -0.64
CA ARG A 528 -28.60 -8.08 -1.99
C ARG A 528 -27.80 -9.05 -2.84
N LEU A 529 -28.26 -9.29 -4.06
CA LEU A 529 -27.52 -10.00 -5.10
C LEU A 529 -27.12 -9.02 -6.17
N GLU A 530 -25.82 -8.94 -6.44
CA GLU A 530 -25.20 -7.94 -7.31
C GLU A 530 -24.24 -8.60 -8.29
N LEU A 531 -24.13 -8.05 -9.52
CA LEU A 531 -23.25 -8.55 -10.58
C LEU A 531 -22.19 -7.52 -10.94
N PHE A 532 -20.94 -7.95 -11.01
CA PHE A 532 -19.77 -7.11 -11.23
C PHE A 532 -18.94 -7.62 -12.42
N PRO A 533 -19.15 -7.08 -13.63
CA PRO A 533 -18.34 -7.38 -14.80
C PRO A 533 -17.00 -6.64 -14.78
N SER A 534 -15.97 -7.26 -15.36
CA SER A 534 -14.67 -6.66 -15.62
C SER A 534 -14.12 -7.09 -16.97
N LEU A 535 -13.35 -6.21 -17.62
CA LEU A 535 -12.71 -6.47 -18.91
C LEU A 535 -11.40 -5.72 -19.02
N HIS A 536 -10.33 -6.41 -19.40
CA HIS A 536 -9.06 -5.82 -19.76
C HIS A 536 -8.61 -6.37 -21.10
N ALA A 537 -8.06 -5.52 -21.93
CA ALA A 537 -7.44 -5.92 -23.19
C ALA A 537 -6.19 -5.10 -23.46
N SER A 538 -5.18 -5.72 -24.05
CA SER A 538 -3.99 -5.02 -24.52
C SER A 538 -3.59 -5.49 -25.91
N TYR A 539 -3.13 -4.54 -26.71
CA TYR A 539 -2.58 -4.78 -28.06
C TYR A 539 -1.11 -4.40 -28.09
N GLU A 540 -0.26 -5.37 -28.32
CA GLU A 540 1.18 -5.16 -28.50
C GLU A 540 1.49 -4.88 -29.96
N ALA A 541 1.77 -3.60 -30.27
CA ALA A 541 2.15 -3.15 -31.59
C ALA A 541 3.68 -3.19 -31.78
N PRO A 542 4.18 -3.21 -33.04
CA PRO A 542 5.60 -3.17 -33.32
C PRO A 542 6.34 -1.99 -32.63
N HIS A 543 7.65 -2.12 -32.50
CA HIS A 543 8.57 -1.08 -31.99
C HIS A 543 8.31 -0.72 -30.52
N GLY A 544 7.82 -1.67 -29.70
CA GLY A 544 7.62 -1.49 -28.26
C GLY A 544 6.45 -0.58 -27.87
N ASN A 545 5.45 -0.45 -28.75
CA ASN A 545 4.20 0.24 -28.47
C ASN A 545 3.18 -0.74 -27.89
N THR A 546 2.46 -0.33 -26.87
CA THR A 546 1.36 -1.11 -26.27
C THR A 546 0.16 -0.20 -26.05
N PHE A 547 -1.01 -0.66 -26.45
CA PHE A 547 -2.30 -0.02 -26.18
C PHE A 547 -3.06 -0.93 -25.21
N SER A 548 -3.77 -0.35 -24.26
CA SER A 548 -4.57 -1.09 -23.29
C SER A 548 -5.91 -0.41 -23.06
N VAL A 549 -6.91 -1.21 -22.70
CA VAL A 549 -8.21 -0.75 -22.21
C VAL A 549 -8.60 -1.60 -21.02
N GLY A 550 -9.17 -0.98 -20.01
CA GLY A 550 -9.69 -1.62 -18.80
C GLY A 550 -11.06 -1.09 -18.46
N TYR A 551 -11.92 -1.97 -17.96
CA TYR A 551 -13.23 -1.63 -17.41
C TYR A 551 -13.47 -2.47 -16.18
N SER A 552 -14.02 -1.87 -15.12
CA SER A 552 -14.54 -2.56 -13.95
C SER A 552 -15.79 -1.88 -13.41
N TYR A 553 -16.71 -2.69 -12.90
CA TYR A 553 -17.85 -2.26 -12.10
C TYR A 553 -17.65 -2.75 -10.67
N ARG A 554 -17.78 -1.87 -9.68
CA ARG A 554 -17.47 -2.14 -8.28
C ARG A 554 -18.49 -1.51 -7.35
N THR A 555 -18.40 -1.84 -6.07
CA THR A 555 -19.21 -1.23 -5.02
C THR A 555 -18.30 -0.76 -3.88
N ASN A 556 -18.81 0.14 -3.05
CA ASN A 556 -18.24 0.48 -1.76
C ASN A 556 -19.37 0.40 -0.72
N ARG A 557 -19.31 -0.62 0.12
CA ARG A 557 -20.34 -0.89 1.14
C ARG A 557 -20.01 -0.09 2.39
N PRO A 558 -21.02 0.53 3.05
CA PRO A 558 -20.76 1.25 4.29
C PRO A 558 -20.19 0.33 5.38
N GLY A 559 -19.21 0.81 6.12
CA GLY A 559 -18.73 0.17 7.34
C GLY A 559 -19.69 0.43 8.52
N ILE A 560 -19.55 -0.33 9.62
CA ILE A 560 -20.45 -0.21 10.76
C ILE A 560 -20.45 1.20 11.33
N TRP A 561 -19.31 1.82 11.55
CA TRP A 561 -19.20 3.19 12.09
C TRP A 561 -19.98 4.25 11.28
N GLN A 562 -20.28 3.95 10.00
CA GLN A 562 -21.11 4.81 9.16
C GLN A 562 -22.60 4.60 9.38
N LEU A 563 -22.97 3.45 9.96
CA LEU A 563 -24.37 3.04 10.18
C LEU A 563 -24.87 3.36 11.59
N GLU A 564 -23.98 3.65 12.53
CA GLU A 564 -24.28 3.84 13.95
C GLU A 564 -25.05 5.13 14.22
N PRO A 565 -26.33 5.06 14.67
CA PRO A 565 -27.17 6.24 14.81
C PRO A 565 -27.06 6.89 16.19
N TYR A 566 -25.87 6.89 16.79
CA TYR A 566 -25.59 7.60 18.04
C TYR A 566 -24.52 8.67 17.86
N ILE A 567 -24.57 9.70 18.72
CA ILE A 567 -23.65 10.84 18.63
C ILE A 567 -22.31 10.47 19.27
N THR A 568 -21.25 10.58 18.47
CA THR A 568 -19.86 10.51 18.91
C THR A 568 -19.21 11.89 18.82
N TYR A 569 -18.00 12.05 19.35
CA TYR A 569 -17.30 13.34 19.38
C TYR A 569 -15.94 13.22 18.67
N GLU A 570 -15.69 14.08 17.71
CA GLU A 570 -14.35 14.27 17.15
C GLU A 570 -13.54 15.24 18.03
N ASP A 571 -14.17 16.33 18.46
CA ASP A 571 -13.76 17.30 19.47
C ASP A 571 -15.02 17.90 20.08
N TYR A 572 -14.88 18.80 21.08
CA TYR A 572 -16.02 19.40 21.75
C TYR A 572 -16.98 20.13 20.78
N TYR A 573 -16.44 20.77 19.75
CA TYR A 573 -17.20 21.53 18.78
C TYR A 573 -17.63 20.75 17.55
N THR A 574 -17.28 19.46 17.48
CA THR A 574 -17.57 18.63 16.31
C THR A 574 -18.13 17.28 16.79
N LYS A 575 -19.43 17.16 16.68
CA LYS A 575 -20.18 15.91 16.90
C LYS A 575 -20.27 15.13 15.61
N GLN A 576 -20.42 13.83 15.69
CA GLN A 576 -20.57 12.94 14.53
C GLN A 576 -21.70 11.95 14.80
N ILE A 577 -22.46 11.61 13.73
CA ILE A 577 -23.51 10.60 13.77
C ILE A 577 -23.50 9.79 12.47
N GLY A 578 -23.59 8.47 12.58
CA GLY A 578 -23.80 7.60 11.42
C GLY A 578 -25.27 7.57 10.98
N ASN A 579 -25.56 6.80 9.94
CA ASN A 579 -26.91 6.70 9.36
C ASN A 579 -27.18 5.27 8.90
N PRO A 580 -28.09 4.51 9.53
CA PRO A 580 -28.38 3.13 9.19
C PRO A 580 -29.04 2.95 7.80
N ASP A 581 -29.54 4.03 7.20
CA ASP A 581 -30.22 4.01 5.90
C ASP A 581 -29.26 4.23 4.70
N ILE A 582 -27.95 4.34 4.96
CA ILE A 582 -26.96 4.49 3.89
C ILE A 582 -26.94 3.27 2.98
N ARG A 583 -26.98 3.55 1.69
CA ARG A 583 -26.88 2.54 0.61
C ARG A 583 -25.43 2.47 0.11
N PRO A 584 -24.99 1.30 -0.40
CA PRO A 584 -23.69 1.18 -1.05
C PRO A 584 -23.55 2.15 -2.24
N GLU A 585 -22.33 2.58 -2.45
CA GLU A 585 -21.92 3.29 -3.66
C GLU A 585 -21.67 2.29 -4.79
N TYR A 586 -21.90 2.70 -6.04
CA TYR A 586 -21.62 1.91 -7.23
C TYR A 586 -20.73 2.68 -8.19
N ILE A 587 -19.65 2.04 -8.65
CA ILE A 587 -18.57 2.70 -9.36
C ILE A 587 -18.28 2.02 -10.69
N HIS A 588 -18.43 2.75 -11.80
CA HIS A 588 -17.94 2.38 -13.13
C HIS A 588 -16.60 3.04 -13.37
N SER A 589 -15.58 2.26 -13.72
CA SER A 589 -14.25 2.76 -14.08
C SER A 589 -13.85 2.27 -15.45
N VAL A 590 -13.40 3.19 -16.31
CA VAL A 590 -12.88 2.93 -17.67
C VAL A 590 -11.51 3.56 -17.81
N GLU A 591 -10.59 2.84 -18.39
CA GLU A 591 -9.23 3.31 -18.67
C GLU A 591 -8.81 2.97 -20.09
N ALA A 592 -8.05 3.86 -20.73
CA ALA A 592 -7.40 3.62 -22.00
C ALA A 592 -5.94 4.09 -21.92
N GLY A 593 -5.01 3.18 -22.16
CA GLY A 593 -3.59 3.42 -21.99
C GLY A 593 -2.79 3.28 -23.28
N TYR A 594 -1.78 4.13 -23.47
CA TYR A 594 -0.72 4.00 -24.44
C TYR A 594 0.63 3.98 -23.75
N ARG A 595 1.48 3.06 -24.13
CA ARG A 595 2.83 2.92 -23.59
C ARG A 595 3.83 2.71 -24.72
N LYS A 596 4.98 3.37 -24.61
CA LYS A 596 6.12 3.17 -25.47
C LYS A 596 7.39 2.97 -24.64
N SER A 597 8.11 1.88 -24.89
CA SER A 597 9.45 1.66 -24.36
C SER A 597 10.49 2.07 -25.39
N THR A 598 11.50 2.85 -24.97
CA THR A 598 12.63 3.23 -25.83
C THR A 598 13.82 2.32 -25.51
N GLY A 599 14.50 1.80 -26.53
CA GLY A 599 15.64 0.87 -26.38
C GLY A 599 16.83 1.41 -25.58
N LYS A 600 16.78 2.69 -25.13
CA LYS A 600 17.81 3.34 -24.30
C LYS A 600 17.45 3.41 -22.81
N GLY A 601 16.47 2.61 -22.35
CA GLY A 601 16.04 2.57 -20.95
C GLY A 601 15.08 3.68 -20.55
N GLY A 602 14.52 4.43 -21.51
CA GLY A 602 13.42 5.37 -21.30
C GLY A 602 12.07 4.70 -21.55
N SER A 603 11.01 5.29 -20.99
CA SER A 603 9.62 4.88 -21.24
C SER A 603 8.71 6.08 -21.13
N ILE A 604 7.60 6.04 -21.85
CA ILE A 604 6.48 6.95 -21.70
C ILE A 604 5.20 6.14 -21.62
N ALA A 605 4.34 6.47 -20.67
CA ALA A 605 2.99 5.93 -20.55
C ALA A 605 2.01 7.08 -20.40
N VAL A 606 0.90 7.00 -21.13
CA VAL A 606 -0.23 7.94 -21.04
C VAL A 606 -1.48 7.12 -20.83
N THR A 607 -2.24 7.43 -19.79
CA THR A 607 -3.50 6.75 -19.46
C THR A 607 -4.61 7.78 -19.34
N GLY A 608 -5.62 7.66 -20.21
CA GLY A 608 -6.89 8.35 -20.02
C GLY A 608 -7.80 7.52 -19.13
N PHE A 609 -8.50 8.15 -18.20
CA PHE A 609 -9.45 7.47 -17.33
C PHE A 609 -10.76 8.23 -17.19
N PHE A 610 -11.82 7.49 -16.93
CA PHE A 610 -13.14 8.01 -16.57
C PHE A 610 -13.73 7.15 -15.46
N ARG A 611 -14.25 7.78 -14.42
CA ARG A 611 -14.95 7.15 -13.30
C ARG A 611 -16.28 7.84 -13.07
N SER A 612 -17.33 7.05 -12.82
CA SER A 612 -18.64 7.54 -12.41
C SER A 612 -19.10 6.76 -11.20
N ARG A 613 -19.41 7.47 -10.12
CA ARG A 613 -19.89 6.91 -8.85
C ARG A 613 -21.30 7.41 -8.58
N THR A 614 -22.19 6.49 -8.22
CA THR A 614 -23.56 6.79 -7.82
C THR A 614 -23.78 6.46 -6.35
N ASP A 615 -24.76 7.09 -5.73
CA ASP A 615 -25.07 6.97 -4.31
C ASP A 615 -23.85 7.24 -3.40
N MET A 616 -23.01 8.20 -3.82
CA MET A 616 -21.80 8.60 -3.12
C MET A 616 -22.06 8.84 -1.63
N ILE A 617 -21.37 8.11 -0.75
CA ILE A 617 -21.40 8.30 0.69
C ILE A 617 -20.43 9.43 1.03
N ASP A 618 -20.94 10.48 1.63
CA ASP A 618 -20.09 11.57 2.08
C ASP A 618 -20.59 12.17 3.39
N ARG A 619 -19.70 12.88 4.04
CA ARG A 619 -19.91 13.55 5.31
C ARG A 619 -20.40 14.96 5.07
N ILE A 620 -21.63 15.24 5.52
CA ILE A 620 -22.20 16.60 5.53
C ILE A 620 -22.01 17.18 6.90
N ARG A 621 -21.37 18.35 6.96
CA ARG A 621 -21.17 19.11 8.18
C ARG A 621 -22.19 20.25 8.23
N VAL A 622 -23.01 20.28 9.26
CA VAL A 622 -24.02 21.33 9.50
C VAL A 622 -23.78 22.01 10.84
N ALA A 623 -24.21 23.25 10.99
CA ALA A 623 -24.32 23.89 12.30
C ALA A 623 -25.46 23.19 13.07
N TYR A 624 -25.19 22.73 14.27
CA TYR A 624 -26.09 21.90 15.08
C TYR A 624 -26.53 22.61 16.34
N GLU A 625 -25.60 23.14 17.11
CA GLU A 625 -25.78 23.99 18.27
C GLU A 625 -24.93 25.25 18.09
N PRO A 626 -25.21 26.36 18.81
CA PRO A 626 -24.39 27.56 18.70
C PRO A 626 -22.89 27.26 18.96
N GLY A 627 -22.06 27.39 17.91
CA GLY A 627 -20.64 27.07 17.93
C GLY A 627 -20.31 25.60 17.61
N VAL A 628 -21.23 24.67 17.68
CA VAL A 628 -21.05 23.24 17.50
C VAL A 628 -21.55 22.81 16.12
N THR A 629 -20.79 21.93 15.49
CA THR A 629 -21.14 21.30 14.21
C THR A 629 -21.45 19.82 14.38
N LEU A 630 -22.36 19.30 13.55
CA LEU A 630 -22.68 17.88 13.44
C LEU A 630 -22.25 17.37 12.07
N ASP A 631 -21.43 16.35 12.07
CA ASP A 631 -21.08 15.57 10.89
C ASP A 631 -22.04 14.40 10.76
N SER A 632 -22.83 14.37 9.71
CA SER A 632 -23.73 13.26 9.38
C SER A 632 -23.32 12.63 8.07
N LEU A 633 -23.45 11.30 7.97
CA LEU A 633 -23.16 10.53 6.75
C LEU A 633 -24.42 10.31 5.94
N ILE A 634 -24.35 10.57 4.66
CA ILE A 634 -25.49 10.43 3.74
C ILE A 634 -25.03 9.93 2.36
N ASN A 635 -25.97 9.43 1.56
CA ASN A 635 -25.77 9.30 0.11
C ASN A 635 -25.94 10.67 -0.54
N ALA A 636 -24.88 11.45 -0.60
CA ALA A 636 -24.90 12.89 -0.97
C ALA A 636 -25.23 13.14 -2.44
N GLY A 637 -25.04 12.15 -3.34
CA GLY A 637 -25.31 12.35 -4.75
C GLY A 637 -24.50 11.45 -5.68
N CYS A 638 -24.07 12.02 -6.80
CA CYS A 638 -23.26 11.32 -7.80
C CYS A 638 -22.00 12.13 -8.10
N ASP A 639 -20.89 11.45 -8.37
CA ASP A 639 -19.72 12.13 -8.90
C ASP A 639 -19.24 11.50 -10.21
N ARG A 640 -18.55 12.31 -10.99
CA ARG A 640 -17.86 11.90 -12.22
C ARG A 640 -16.48 12.53 -12.25
N SER A 641 -15.48 11.74 -12.53
CA SER A 641 -14.12 12.24 -12.75
C SER A 641 -13.55 11.67 -14.03
N GLY A 642 -12.79 12.48 -14.75
CA GLY A 642 -12.13 12.04 -15.96
C GLY A 642 -10.88 12.85 -16.22
N GLY A 643 -9.82 12.20 -16.70
CA GLY A 643 -8.55 12.86 -16.84
C GLY A 643 -7.52 12.03 -17.58
N VAL A 644 -6.28 12.54 -17.56
CA VAL A 644 -5.12 11.94 -18.20
C VAL A 644 -3.98 11.86 -17.18
N GLU A 645 -3.31 10.71 -17.15
CA GLU A 645 -2.10 10.46 -16.39
C GLU A 645 -0.92 10.33 -17.36
N LEU A 646 0.22 10.88 -16.97
CA LEU A 646 1.50 10.78 -17.69
C LEU A 646 2.55 10.19 -16.74
N ASP A 647 3.28 9.20 -17.20
CA ASP A 647 4.54 8.75 -16.61
C ASP A 647 5.61 8.71 -17.70
N ALA A 648 6.66 9.48 -17.54
CA ALA A 648 7.73 9.55 -18.52
C ALA A 648 9.08 9.43 -17.80
N ARG A 649 9.86 8.43 -18.16
CA ARG A 649 11.22 8.27 -17.68
C ARG A 649 12.21 8.57 -18.80
N VAL A 650 13.19 9.42 -18.49
CA VAL A 650 14.26 9.82 -19.41
C VAL A 650 15.60 9.59 -18.72
N LYS A 651 16.47 8.85 -19.38
CA LYS A 651 17.88 8.76 -18.98
C LYS A 651 18.64 9.95 -19.60
N VAL A 652 18.74 11.04 -18.85
CA VAL A 652 19.36 12.31 -19.31
C VAL A 652 20.85 12.12 -19.54
N ALA A 653 21.53 11.42 -18.60
CA ALA A 653 22.93 11.05 -18.71
C ALA A 653 23.16 9.68 -18.05
N ARG A 654 24.38 9.13 -18.15
CA ARG A 654 24.71 7.84 -17.48
C ARG A 654 24.57 7.90 -15.96
N TRP A 655 24.69 9.09 -15.38
CA TRP A 655 24.61 9.35 -13.95
C TRP A 655 23.33 10.06 -13.54
N TRP A 656 22.44 10.43 -14.47
CA TRP A 656 21.21 11.17 -14.21
C TRP A 656 20.00 10.53 -14.89
N ASP A 657 19.12 9.96 -14.07
CA ASP A 657 17.78 9.49 -14.45
C ASP A 657 16.74 10.52 -13.97
N MET A 658 15.83 10.92 -14.86
CA MET A 658 14.72 11.81 -14.57
C MET A 658 13.40 11.10 -14.82
N THR A 659 12.47 11.21 -13.89
CA THR A 659 11.08 10.76 -14.05
C THR A 659 10.17 11.95 -13.88
N VAL A 660 9.29 12.16 -14.85
CA VAL A 660 8.19 13.11 -14.79
C VAL A 660 6.92 12.30 -14.70
N ASN A 661 6.15 12.51 -13.66
CA ASN A 661 4.84 11.92 -13.51
C ASN A 661 3.80 13.00 -13.25
N GLY A 662 2.57 12.75 -13.66
CA GLY A 662 1.51 13.72 -13.43
C GLY A 662 0.14 13.20 -13.79
N SER A 663 -0.85 13.80 -13.20
CA SER A 663 -2.26 13.61 -13.53
C SER A 663 -2.93 14.98 -13.65
N PHE A 664 -3.84 15.06 -14.61
CA PHE A 664 -4.71 16.21 -14.81
C PHE A 664 -6.12 15.69 -15.02
N PHE A 665 -7.07 16.11 -14.20
CA PHE A 665 -8.43 15.59 -14.25
C PHE A 665 -9.47 16.63 -13.87
N GLY A 666 -10.65 16.50 -14.50
CA GLY A 666 -11.87 17.18 -14.12
C GLY A 666 -12.68 16.32 -13.16
N TYR A 667 -13.31 16.96 -12.21
CA TYR A 667 -14.23 16.36 -11.24
C TYR A 667 -15.53 17.15 -11.23
N LYS A 668 -16.66 16.45 -11.26
CA LYS A 668 -18.00 17.04 -11.13
C LYS A 668 -18.81 16.23 -10.12
N PHE A 669 -19.26 16.89 -9.09
CA PHE A 669 -20.23 16.39 -8.12
C PHE A 669 -21.60 16.99 -8.42
N VAL A 670 -22.64 16.13 -8.40
CA VAL A 670 -24.03 16.51 -8.56
C VAL A 670 -24.75 16.13 -7.27
N SER A 671 -25.17 17.13 -6.50
CA SER A 671 -25.83 16.92 -5.21
C SER A 671 -27.25 16.37 -5.39
N ARG A 672 -27.64 15.50 -4.45
CA ARG A 672 -29.03 15.10 -4.23
C ARG A 672 -29.54 15.53 -2.85
N TYR A 673 -28.71 16.22 -2.09
CA TYR A 673 -29.00 16.69 -0.76
C TYR A 673 -29.36 18.18 -0.77
N GLU A 674 -30.49 18.52 -0.17
CA GLU A 674 -30.93 19.91 -0.02
C GLU A 674 -29.93 20.68 0.86
N GLY A 675 -29.43 21.82 0.39
CA GLY A 675 -28.38 22.60 1.07
C GLY A 675 -26.95 22.32 0.61
N CYS A 676 -26.74 21.38 -0.32
CA CYS A 676 -25.45 21.20 -1.01
C CYS A 676 -25.60 21.56 -2.49
N GLU A 677 -24.71 22.38 -3.01
CA GLU A 677 -24.71 22.78 -4.42
C GLU A 677 -23.88 21.81 -5.28
N ASP A 678 -24.20 21.73 -6.56
CA ASP A 678 -23.35 21.07 -7.54
C ASP A 678 -21.97 21.72 -7.54
N ALA A 679 -20.94 20.89 -7.58
CA ALA A 679 -19.57 21.37 -7.57
C ALA A 679 -18.75 20.78 -8.71
N SER A 680 -17.89 21.58 -9.31
CA SER A 680 -16.94 21.10 -10.31
C SER A 680 -15.59 21.75 -10.14
N ASN A 681 -14.56 21.02 -10.49
CA ASN A 681 -13.19 21.50 -10.44
C ASN A 681 -12.29 20.77 -11.44
N THR A 682 -11.18 21.40 -11.72
CA THR A 682 -10.03 20.78 -12.39
C THR A 682 -8.88 20.72 -11.41
N SER A 683 -8.29 19.54 -11.24
CA SER A 683 -7.17 19.32 -10.34
C SER A 683 -5.99 18.67 -11.08
N TYR A 684 -4.83 18.75 -10.48
CA TYR A 684 -3.61 18.14 -11.01
C TYR A 684 -2.74 17.61 -9.86
N ALA A 685 -1.91 16.63 -10.16
CA ALA A 685 -0.78 16.21 -9.34
C ALA A 685 0.42 16.07 -10.25
N LEU A 686 1.53 16.71 -9.90
CA LEU A 686 2.77 16.71 -10.69
C LEU A 686 3.92 16.28 -9.79
N GLY A 687 4.75 15.36 -10.29
CA GLY A 687 5.96 14.92 -9.63
C GLY A 687 7.15 14.94 -10.60
N LEU A 688 8.24 15.50 -10.15
CA LEU A 688 9.53 15.49 -10.85
C LEU A 688 10.56 14.84 -9.93
N ILE A 689 11.08 13.69 -10.34
CA ILE A 689 12.04 12.90 -9.60
C ILE A 689 13.36 12.91 -10.36
N ASN A 690 14.40 13.46 -9.73
CA ASN A 690 15.76 13.46 -10.25
C ASN A 690 16.62 12.52 -9.43
N GLN A 691 17.15 11.48 -10.05
CA GLN A 691 18.05 10.54 -9.40
C GLN A 691 19.44 10.63 -10.00
N PHE A 692 20.44 10.89 -9.14
CA PHE A 692 21.84 11.03 -9.50
C PHE A 692 22.63 9.86 -8.95
N THR A 693 23.33 9.13 -9.82
CA THR A 693 24.24 8.04 -9.45
C THR A 693 25.65 8.58 -9.43
N LEU A 694 26.18 8.89 -8.22
CA LEU A 694 27.50 9.49 -8.03
C LEU A 694 28.63 8.44 -7.99
N GLY A 695 28.29 7.17 -8.03
CA GLY A 695 29.21 6.04 -8.02
C GLY A 695 28.45 4.72 -7.86
N PRO A 696 29.16 3.58 -7.78
CA PRO A 696 28.50 2.27 -7.72
C PRO A 696 27.67 2.08 -6.42
N ALA A 697 27.97 2.84 -5.37
CA ALA A 697 27.36 2.69 -4.05
C ALA A 697 26.59 3.93 -3.59
N THR A 698 26.74 5.09 -4.24
CA THR A 698 26.18 6.37 -3.79
C THR A 698 25.12 6.86 -4.75
N ARG A 699 23.94 7.17 -4.24
CA ARG A 699 22.84 7.78 -5.00
C ARG A 699 22.27 8.96 -4.24
N VAL A 700 21.92 10.01 -4.97
CA VAL A 700 21.19 11.18 -4.48
C VAL A 700 19.89 11.29 -5.28
N GLN A 701 18.80 11.64 -4.61
CA GLN A 701 17.51 11.89 -5.24
C GLN A 701 16.96 13.22 -4.76
N PHE A 702 16.39 13.99 -5.68
CA PHE A 702 15.67 15.22 -5.41
C PHE A 702 14.28 15.11 -6.05
N ASP A 703 13.25 15.26 -5.23
CA ASP A 703 11.84 15.18 -5.65
C ASP A 703 11.19 16.54 -5.49
N ALA A 704 10.43 16.95 -6.50
CA ALA A 704 9.58 18.13 -6.47
C ALA A 704 8.14 17.71 -6.76
N ASN A 705 7.22 18.01 -5.85
CA ASN A 705 5.83 17.61 -5.92
C ASN A 705 4.91 18.82 -5.85
N ALA A 706 3.89 18.87 -6.69
CA ALA A 706 2.86 19.89 -6.69
C ALA A 706 1.47 19.25 -6.81
N VAL A 707 0.57 19.62 -5.92
CA VAL A 707 -0.80 19.12 -5.84
C VAL A 707 -1.76 20.29 -6.07
N GLY A 708 -2.68 20.12 -7.01
CA GLY A 708 -3.69 21.10 -7.36
C GLY A 708 -4.83 21.18 -6.35
N PRO A 709 -5.71 22.16 -6.53
CA PRO A 709 -6.86 22.35 -5.64
C PRO A 709 -7.84 21.17 -5.76
N THR A 710 -8.53 20.84 -4.67
CA THR A 710 -9.57 19.78 -4.63
C THR A 710 -10.90 20.39 -4.22
N VAL A 711 -11.99 19.92 -4.83
CA VAL A 711 -13.36 20.22 -4.38
C VAL A 711 -13.79 19.19 -3.37
N LEU A 712 -14.35 19.65 -2.27
CA LEU A 712 -15.09 18.89 -1.28
C LEU A 712 -16.58 19.08 -1.52
N THR A 713 -17.44 18.22 -1.00
CA THR A 713 -18.90 18.33 -1.12
C THR A 713 -19.43 19.68 -0.64
N GLN A 714 -18.80 20.27 0.38
CA GLN A 714 -19.16 21.57 0.97
C GLN A 714 -18.03 22.62 0.92
N GLY A 715 -17.03 22.47 0.02
CA GLY A 715 -15.92 23.41 0.04
C GLY A 715 -14.79 23.12 -0.95
N ARG A 716 -13.62 23.67 -0.64
CA ARG A 716 -12.42 23.55 -1.48
C ARG A 716 -11.15 23.48 -0.64
N GLU A 717 -10.19 22.71 -1.11
CA GLU A 717 -8.81 22.70 -0.64
C GLU A 717 -7.91 23.46 -1.62
N LYS A 718 -6.93 24.18 -1.09
CA LYS A 718 -5.96 24.91 -1.92
C LYS A 718 -4.85 23.99 -2.42
N ALA A 719 -4.21 24.42 -3.52
CA ALA A 719 -3.00 23.78 -4.02
C ALA A 719 -1.82 23.97 -3.07
N TYR A 720 -0.90 23.00 -3.05
CA TYR A 720 0.35 23.06 -2.29
C TYR A 720 1.49 22.36 -3.04
N CYS A 721 2.73 22.58 -2.59
CA CYS A 721 3.90 21.89 -3.10
C CYS A 721 4.87 21.54 -1.96
N TYR A 722 5.72 20.54 -2.20
CA TYR A 722 6.78 20.16 -1.28
C TYR A 722 7.96 19.53 -2.02
N PHE A 723 9.12 19.51 -1.36
CA PHE A 723 10.37 19.08 -1.95
C PHE A 723 11.16 18.19 -1.00
N ASP A 724 11.60 17.03 -1.49
CA ASP A 724 12.33 16.05 -0.71
C ASP A 724 13.74 15.85 -1.26
N LEU A 725 14.70 15.61 -0.36
CA LEU A 725 16.07 15.29 -0.70
C LEU A 725 16.46 13.98 -0.01
N ALA A 726 17.04 13.05 -0.77
CA ALA A 726 17.50 11.78 -0.24
C ALA A 726 18.93 11.45 -0.69
N LEU A 727 19.72 10.90 0.24
CA LEU A 727 21.05 10.35 -0.01
C LEU A 727 21.06 8.90 0.45
N ARG A 728 21.51 7.98 -0.40
CA ARG A 728 21.73 6.58 -0.05
C ARG A 728 23.16 6.17 -0.32
N GLN A 729 23.76 5.51 0.66
CA GLN A 729 25.09 4.91 0.59
C GLN A 729 25.00 3.42 0.89
N GLN A 730 25.57 2.59 0.00
CA GLN A 730 25.67 1.16 0.19
C GLN A 730 27.10 0.75 0.59
N PHE A 731 27.21 -0.28 1.43
CA PHE A 731 28.48 -0.80 1.95
C PHE A 731 28.49 -2.33 1.86
N CYS A 732 29.68 -2.93 2.02
CA CYS A 732 29.85 -4.38 2.12
C CYS A 732 29.19 -5.15 0.96
N LYS A 733 29.45 -4.78 -0.30
CA LYS A 733 28.83 -5.40 -1.49
C LYS A 733 27.30 -5.37 -1.44
N ASN A 734 26.71 -4.23 -1.10
CA ASN A 734 25.26 -3.97 -0.98
C ASN A 734 24.56 -4.72 0.17
N ARG A 735 25.29 -5.32 1.13
CA ARG A 735 24.68 -5.96 2.30
C ARG A 735 24.16 -4.97 3.33
N ILE A 736 24.84 -3.82 3.43
CA ILE A 736 24.44 -2.73 4.32
C ILE A 736 24.02 -1.55 3.45
N SER A 737 22.87 -0.95 3.74
CA SER A 737 22.41 0.30 3.12
C SER A 737 22.08 1.30 4.21
N ALA A 738 22.67 2.50 4.13
CA ALA A 738 22.31 3.66 4.94
C ALA A 738 21.67 4.72 4.05
N ALA A 739 20.60 5.35 4.53
CA ALA A 739 19.98 6.47 3.82
C ALA A 739 19.61 7.60 4.78
N LEU A 740 19.78 8.82 4.28
CA LEU A 740 19.35 10.06 4.92
C LEU A 740 18.32 10.71 4.02
N VAL A 741 17.14 10.99 4.56
CA VAL A 741 16.04 11.64 3.83
C VAL A 741 15.65 12.91 4.58
N VAL A 742 15.41 13.97 3.85
CA VAL A 742 14.92 15.26 4.37
C VAL A 742 13.61 15.56 3.64
N HIS A 743 12.50 15.44 4.35
CA HIS A 743 11.17 15.76 3.82
C HIS A 743 10.88 17.25 3.92
N ASP A 744 10.31 17.80 2.85
CA ASP A 744 9.97 19.20 2.65
C ASP A 744 11.11 20.15 3.08
N VAL A 745 12.24 20.01 2.42
CA VAL A 745 13.47 20.75 2.71
C VAL A 745 13.30 22.28 2.73
N PHE A 746 12.30 22.80 1.99
CA PHE A 746 12.00 24.24 1.90
C PHE A 746 10.82 24.70 2.78
N ARG A 747 10.18 23.79 3.54
CA ARG A 747 9.01 24.07 4.40
C ARG A 747 7.85 24.69 3.64
N THR A 748 7.53 24.14 2.47
CA THR A 748 6.51 24.67 1.57
C THR A 748 5.15 24.01 1.73
N ALA A 749 5.10 22.85 2.36
CA ALA A 749 3.84 22.12 2.61
C ALA A 749 2.91 22.95 3.53
N ARG A 750 1.79 23.39 2.98
CA ARG A 750 0.73 24.13 3.67
C ARG A 750 -0.60 23.64 3.18
N TYR A 751 -1.42 23.19 4.07
CA TYR A 751 -2.74 22.68 3.75
C TYR A 751 -3.78 23.66 4.23
N GLU A 752 -4.63 24.14 3.30
CA GLU A 752 -5.69 25.08 3.61
C GLU A 752 -6.97 24.60 2.96
N ASN A 753 -8.02 24.47 3.75
CA ASN A 753 -9.36 24.20 3.24
C ASN A 753 -10.35 25.28 3.68
N ARG A 754 -11.41 25.44 2.90
CA ARG A 754 -12.54 26.31 3.23
C ARG A 754 -13.82 25.57 2.93
N ARG A 755 -14.72 25.54 3.91
CA ARG A 755 -16.09 25.04 3.77
C ARG A 755 -17.06 26.21 3.88
N THR A 756 -18.14 26.15 3.10
CA THR A 756 -19.17 27.20 3.09
C THR A 756 -20.52 26.55 2.83
N THR A 757 -21.43 26.74 3.76
CA THR A 757 -22.86 26.41 3.65
C THR A 757 -23.67 27.60 4.15
N PRO A 758 -25.00 27.65 4.01
CA PRO A 758 -25.80 28.71 4.54
C PRO A 758 -25.64 28.97 6.04
N SER A 759 -25.38 27.90 6.82
CA SER A 759 -25.27 27.96 8.29
C SER A 759 -23.84 27.81 8.81
N LEU A 760 -22.85 27.53 7.97
CA LEU A 760 -21.47 27.28 8.38
C LEU A 760 -20.47 27.85 7.37
N VAL A 761 -19.56 28.67 7.87
CA VAL A 761 -18.33 29.04 7.14
C VAL A 761 -17.14 28.64 7.99
N SER A 762 -16.22 27.84 7.44
CA SER A 762 -15.00 27.52 8.15
C SER A 762 -13.78 27.57 7.19
N SER A 763 -12.66 28.01 7.75
CA SER A 763 -11.35 28.04 7.09
C SER A 763 -10.34 27.38 8.01
N THR A 764 -9.69 26.32 7.57
CA THR A 764 -8.70 25.57 8.34
C THR A 764 -7.35 25.63 7.66
N ARG A 765 -6.29 25.82 8.44
CA ARG A 765 -4.91 25.85 7.99
C ARG A 765 -4.07 24.88 8.84
N ILE A 766 -3.35 23.99 8.16
CA ILE A 766 -2.46 23.02 8.81
C ILE A 766 -1.05 23.19 8.23
N ARG A 767 -0.05 23.28 9.11
CA ARG A 767 1.37 23.37 8.74
C ARG A 767 2.17 22.30 9.47
N PRO A 768 2.55 21.20 8.79
CA PRO A 768 3.41 20.19 9.37
C PRO A 768 4.75 20.77 9.85
N LYS A 769 5.32 20.21 10.92
CA LYS A 769 6.61 20.60 11.48
C LYS A 769 7.75 20.03 10.63
N TYR A 770 8.04 20.67 9.51
CA TYR A 770 9.12 20.33 8.62
C TYR A 770 10.32 21.30 8.76
N PRO A 771 11.54 20.92 8.27
CA PRO A 771 11.85 19.66 7.62
C PRO A 771 11.90 18.50 8.62
N ASN A 772 11.43 17.32 8.20
CA ASN A 772 11.61 16.08 8.95
C ASN A 772 12.81 15.31 8.37
N VAL A 773 13.79 15.02 9.20
CA VAL A 773 15.00 14.29 8.79
C VAL A 773 14.89 12.85 9.29
N VAL A 774 15.00 11.90 8.36
CA VAL A 774 14.95 10.46 8.61
C VAL A 774 16.29 9.83 8.30
N LEU A 775 16.85 9.10 9.26
CA LEU A 775 18.03 8.26 9.09
C LEU A 775 17.62 6.80 9.13
N SER A 776 18.03 6.01 8.14
CA SER A 776 17.75 4.57 8.08
C SER A 776 19.00 3.75 7.85
N LEU A 777 19.00 2.53 8.42
CA LEU A 777 20.03 1.52 8.25
C LEU A 777 19.36 0.17 8.01
N SER A 778 19.81 -0.56 6.97
CA SER A 778 19.36 -1.92 6.71
C SER A 778 20.53 -2.85 6.45
N TYR A 779 20.40 -4.09 6.93
CA TYR A 779 21.37 -5.15 6.73
C TYR A 779 20.66 -6.41 6.25
N SER A 780 21.23 -7.09 5.25
CA SER A 780 20.73 -8.38 4.78
C SER A 780 21.88 -9.34 4.56
N PHE A 781 21.68 -10.61 4.92
CA PHE A 781 22.66 -11.67 4.76
C PHE A 781 22.02 -12.90 4.12
N ASN A 782 22.83 -13.62 3.33
CA ASN A 782 22.42 -14.81 2.56
C ASN A 782 21.11 -14.59 1.75
N ALA A 783 20.78 -13.35 1.48
CA ALA A 783 19.83 -13.01 0.44
C ALA A 783 20.48 -13.46 -0.87
N ALA A 784 19.84 -14.32 -1.63
CA ALA A 784 20.34 -14.82 -2.90
C ALA A 784 20.82 -13.62 -3.73
N GLY A 785 22.15 -13.59 -3.92
CA GLY A 785 23.00 -12.45 -4.25
C GLY A 785 22.32 -11.35 -5.04
N GLY A 786 22.19 -10.18 -4.43
CA GLY A 786 22.00 -8.83 -5.02
C GLY A 786 21.05 -8.61 -6.17
N LYS A 787 20.40 -9.65 -6.65
CA LYS A 787 19.29 -9.57 -7.59
C LYS A 787 18.03 -9.45 -6.78
N GLU A 788 17.40 -8.29 -6.83
CA GLU A 788 15.97 -8.22 -6.63
C GLU A 788 15.35 -9.35 -7.46
N HIS A 789 14.95 -10.43 -6.81
CA HIS A 789 14.07 -11.36 -7.45
C HIS A 789 12.77 -10.59 -7.68
N THR A 790 12.68 -9.99 -8.83
CA THR A 790 11.41 -10.09 -9.51
C THR A 790 11.19 -11.58 -9.60
N GLY A 791 10.26 -12.09 -8.83
CA GLY A 791 9.87 -13.48 -8.98
C GLY A 791 9.83 -13.72 -10.48
N ARG A 792 10.64 -14.63 -10.95
CA ARG A 792 10.32 -15.29 -12.18
C ARG A 792 8.95 -15.86 -11.92
N VAL A 793 7.94 -15.09 -12.21
CA VAL A 793 6.84 -15.66 -12.90
C VAL A 793 7.53 -16.27 -14.10
N SER A 794 7.89 -17.57 -13.99
CA SER A 794 8.19 -18.34 -15.20
C SER A 794 7.10 -17.94 -16.17
N SER A 795 7.48 -17.80 -17.40
CA SER A 795 6.65 -17.57 -18.56
C SER A 795 5.64 -18.70 -18.84
N GLY A 796 4.91 -19.06 -18.19
CA GLY A 796 3.65 -19.63 -18.06
C GLY A 796 3.24 -18.93 -16.82
N ALA A 797 2.89 -17.64 -16.97
CA ALA A 797 2.49 -16.77 -15.92
C ALA A 797 1.28 -17.35 -15.28
N ARG A 798 1.67 -18.25 -14.60
CA ARG A 798 0.89 -18.91 -13.67
C ARG A 798 0.62 -17.83 -12.70
N PHE A 799 -0.57 -17.34 -12.80
CA PHE A 799 -1.20 -16.76 -11.66
C PHE A 799 -0.93 -17.73 -10.52
N ASP A 800 0.13 -17.52 -9.82
CA ASP A 800 0.35 -18.13 -8.54
C ASP A 800 -0.78 -17.58 -7.68
N GLY A 801 -1.60 -18.43 -7.05
CA GLY A 801 -2.59 -18.01 -6.05
C GLY A 801 -2.02 -17.17 -4.90
N ARG A 802 -0.73 -16.83 -4.97
CA ARG A 802 -0.03 -15.84 -4.14
C ARG A 802 -0.07 -14.43 -4.72
N GLU A 803 -0.68 -14.23 -5.87
CA GLU A 803 -0.96 -12.90 -6.41
C GLU A 803 -2.31 -12.35 -5.92
N PHE A 804 -2.90 -12.98 -4.87
CA PHE A 804 -4.08 -12.49 -4.15
C PHE A 804 -3.70 -11.94 -2.80
#